data_43afa617013502430a9a43d11d250860
#
_entry.id   43afa617013502430a9a43d11d250860
#
_cell.length_a   1.000
_cell.length_b   1.000
_cell.length_c   1.000
_cell.angle_alpha   90.00
_cell.angle_beta   90.00
_cell.angle_gamma   90.00
#
_symmetry.space_group_name_H-M   'P 1'
#
loop_
_entity.id
_entity.type
_entity.pdbx_description
1 polymer ?
#
loop_
_entity_poly.entity_id
_entity_poly.type
_entity_poly.pdbx_seq_one_letter_code
_entity_poly.pdbx_strand_id
1 'polypeptide(L)'
;MTFVDVCRCSLSLLLSTALVIVGTALEGQAQTTSSHPKDLRIGALIETLGQTKTPSFAEISPDGTTVAWALRSREGSQIHLTDVANPDPAKERTVGTRSGPANCGSSEPKWSPNGEWLVFVSDCTGDGEKPGQDQVFVWSRKTGESKKLTQLVGGIDSLAWSPDGKSIGFLFVENATRSAGALAAMKPWAGVIGEDGVEIQRVGVVDATTGAFSQVTPATLHVYEFGWSPDSKHLVFVAANPPGENNWWVAQLYTEDIASGQAKSILDPTKVSGSLHGLQIAVPRWSPDGSRIAFIGGLMSDQGSTGGDVYLIPSTGGEPKDVTPGRAASVAYIGWVSPRVIGISEHVGGSSHITALDLSTGKDVSQVNATFPETVGAGGLSMSVSLSHGHALTLIRSSFDKAPEVWAGPLDAMKQITHLNDGMKPAWGKTENIEWTNDGFKVQGWLLYPANYDPSKQYPLLVSVHGGPSSAVTPRWPGVGYGGVPFSALGYFVFMPNPRGSYGQGEKFTQANIKDFGYGDLRDILAGMDVLEKRFPIDKDREGLTGWSYGGFMTMFGVTRTTRFKAAVAGAGISDWKSYYGENSIDQWMVPFFGKTVYDDAAVYAKSSAIEYIKNVKTPTLVVVGDRDGECPAPQSFEFWHALRAEGVKTQLVVYPNEGHAFHSPEHRRDVLERALNWFETEMPAK
;
A
#
# COMPACT_ATOMS: atom_id res chain seq x y z
N MET A 1 -12.61 47.93 -56.13
CA MET A 1 -12.72 49.29 -55.59
C MET A 1 -11.98 49.25 -54.26
N THR A 2 -10.64 49.47 -54.25
CA THR A 2 -9.86 50.73 -54.24
C THR A 2 -10.25 51.62 -53.04
N PHE A 3 -9.33 51.76 -52.06
CA PHE A 3 -8.35 52.83 -51.81
C PHE A 3 -7.68 52.56 -50.47
N VAL A 4 -6.42 52.29 -50.25
CA VAL A 4 -5.16 53.03 -50.42
C VAL A 4 -5.19 54.47 -49.87
N ASP A 5 -4.40 54.73 -48.83
CA ASP A 5 -3.31 55.73 -48.66
C ASP A 5 -2.94 55.85 -47.18
N VAL A 6 -1.73 55.55 -46.76
CA VAL A 6 -0.44 56.26 -46.72
C VAL A 6 -0.48 57.58 -45.92
N CYS A 7 0.24 57.64 -44.84
CA CYS A 7 1.07 58.79 -44.51
C CYS A 7 2.32 58.42 -43.64
N ARG A 8 3.46 58.89 -44.11
CA ARG A 8 4.82 58.79 -43.60
C ARG A 8 5.16 59.96 -42.66
N CYS A 9 6.31 59.73 -41.97
CA CYS A 9 7.27 60.68 -41.34
C CYS A 9 7.10 60.78 -39.80
N SER A 10 8.13 60.66 -38.94
CA SER A 10 9.52 61.14 -39.08
C SER A 10 10.42 60.41 -38.05
N LEU A 11 11.68 60.30 -38.41
CA LEU A 11 12.84 59.87 -37.63
C LEU A 11 13.12 60.82 -36.46
N SER A 12 13.44 60.30 -35.29
CA SER A 12 14.30 60.93 -34.29
C SER A 12 15.11 59.89 -33.52
N LEU A 13 16.42 59.90 -33.73
CA LEU A 13 17.46 59.22 -32.97
C LEU A 13 17.47 59.73 -31.52
N LEU A 14 17.45 58.85 -30.53
CA LEU A 14 18.09 59.10 -29.22
C LEU A 14 18.59 57.79 -28.66
N LEU A 15 19.89 57.76 -28.40
CA LEU A 15 20.59 56.75 -27.62
C LEU A 15 19.96 56.62 -26.23
N SER A 16 19.75 55.38 -25.75
CA SER A 16 19.62 55.14 -24.33
C SER A 16 19.98 53.66 -24.03
N THR A 17 21.12 53.47 -23.44
CA THR A 17 21.53 52.45 -22.46
C THR A 17 20.65 51.20 -22.29
N ALA A 18 21.18 50.08 -22.71
CA ALA A 18 20.72 48.74 -22.38
C ALA A 18 20.77 48.49 -20.86
N LEU A 19 19.61 48.45 -20.21
CA LEU A 19 19.45 47.92 -18.85
C LEU A 19 19.14 46.43 -18.98
N VAL A 20 20.13 45.59 -18.75
CA VAL A 20 19.92 44.14 -18.60
C VAL A 20 19.19 43.92 -17.27
N ILE A 21 17.90 43.73 -17.32
CA ILE A 21 17.11 43.22 -16.20
C ILE A 21 17.33 41.71 -16.20
N VAL A 22 18.21 41.22 -15.35
CA VAL A 22 18.27 39.82 -14.93
C VAL A 22 17.03 39.59 -14.08
N GLY A 23 15.99 39.05 -14.71
CA GLY A 23 14.82 38.53 -13.99
C GLY A 23 15.23 37.28 -13.22
N THR A 24 15.59 37.45 -11.94
CA THR A 24 15.58 36.34 -11.00
C THR A 24 14.11 35.93 -10.84
N ALA A 25 13.76 34.75 -11.38
CA ALA A 25 12.52 34.08 -11.02
C ALA A 25 12.59 33.81 -9.51
N LEU A 26 11.93 34.66 -8.73
CA LEU A 26 11.56 34.33 -7.36
C LEU A 26 10.48 33.23 -7.50
N GLU A 27 10.90 31.98 -7.40
CA GLU A 27 10.01 30.92 -6.99
C GLU A 27 9.44 31.32 -5.63
N GLY A 28 8.20 31.74 -5.63
CA GLY A 28 7.46 32.00 -4.41
C GLY A 28 7.27 30.70 -3.66
N GLN A 29 8.21 30.37 -2.79
CA GLN A 29 7.96 29.42 -1.71
C GLN A 29 6.82 30.04 -0.88
N ALA A 30 5.64 29.45 -0.98
CA ALA A 30 4.56 29.73 -0.05
C ALA A 30 5.07 29.41 1.35
N GLN A 31 5.46 30.45 2.09
CA GLN A 31 5.78 30.31 3.51
C GLN A 31 4.52 29.87 4.23
N THR A 32 4.42 28.58 4.52
CA THR A 32 3.46 28.04 5.46
C THR A 32 3.92 28.44 6.88
N THR A 33 3.72 29.70 7.26
CA THR A 33 3.83 30.11 8.66
C THR A 33 2.64 29.54 9.41
N SER A 34 2.81 28.39 10.03
CA SER A 34 1.86 27.88 11.03
C SER A 34 1.85 28.87 12.19
N SER A 35 0.73 29.55 12.39
CA SER A 35 0.52 30.52 13.45
C SER A 35 0.17 29.88 14.80
N HIS A 36 0.37 28.56 14.97
CA HIS A 36 0.09 27.87 16.21
C HIS A 36 1.35 27.72 17.05
N PRO A 37 1.28 27.89 18.38
CA PRO A 37 2.42 27.60 19.24
C PRO A 37 2.83 26.13 19.04
N LYS A 38 4.05 25.91 18.54
CA LYS A 38 4.57 24.56 18.33
C LYS A 38 4.70 23.87 19.68
N ASP A 39 3.87 22.85 19.92
CA ASP A 39 4.06 21.97 21.08
C ASP A 39 5.40 21.23 20.92
N LEU A 40 6.34 21.51 21.81
CA LEU A 40 7.68 20.91 21.78
C LEU A 40 7.63 19.38 21.87
N ARG A 41 6.59 18.80 22.48
CA ARG A 41 6.39 17.35 22.57
C ARG A 41 6.14 16.74 21.19
N ILE A 42 5.38 17.44 20.33
CA ILE A 42 5.08 16.99 18.95
C ILE A 42 6.37 16.95 18.13
N GLY A 43 7.17 18.01 18.18
CA GLY A 43 8.45 18.05 17.47
C GLY A 43 9.40 16.91 17.88
N ALA A 44 9.56 16.69 19.19
CA ALA A 44 10.39 15.62 19.75
C ALA A 44 9.90 14.21 19.34
N LEU A 45 8.57 14.00 19.33
CA LEU A 45 7.97 12.74 18.89
C LEU A 45 8.26 12.45 17.41
N ILE A 46 8.05 13.44 16.53
CA ILE A 46 8.32 13.29 15.10
C ILE A 46 9.80 13.03 14.83
N GLU A 47 10.71 13.69 15.53
CA GLU A 47 12.16 13.40 15.44
C GLU A 47 12.48 11.95 15.85
N THR A 48 11.84 11.44 16.91
CA THR A 48 12.01 10.05 17.37
C THR A 48 11.51 9.07 16.31
N LEU A 49 10.34 9.30 15.70
CA LEU A 49 9.81 8.47 14.63
C LEU A 49 10.74 8.45 13.41
N GLY A 50 11.35 9.60 13.09
CA GLY A 50 12.29 9.76 11.95
C GLY A 50 13.62 9.03 12.12
N GLN A 51 13.94 8.52 13.30
CA GLN A 51 15.17 7.76 13.57
C GLN A 51 15.03 6.27 13.19
N THR A 52 13.81 5.77 13.00
CA THR A 52 13.56 4.35 12.70
C THR A 52 14.14 3.96 11.35
N LYS A 53 14.95 2.91 11.34
CA LYS A 53 15.45 2.27 10.13
C LYS A 53 14.51 1.14 9.74
N THR A 54 13.98 1.20 8.52
CA THR A 54 13.00 0.21 8.03
C THR A 54 13.61 -0.60 6.90
N PRO A 55 13.98 -1.88 7.15
CA PRO A 55 14.43 -2.78 6.09
C PRO A 55 13.28 -3.11 5.15
N SER A 56 13.60 -3.51 3.93
CA SER A 56 12.66 -3.94 2.90
C SER A 56 13.24 -5.09 2.07
N PHE A 57 12.38 -5.81 1.34
CA PHE A 57 12.75 -6.87 0.39
C PHE A 57 13.72 -7.92 0.94
N ALA A 58 13.39 -8.55 2.07
CA ALA A 58 14.21 -9.61 2.65
C ALA A 58 14.05 -10.93 1.88
N GLU A 59 15.15 -11.46 1.32
CA GLU A 59 15.15 -12.65 0.46
C GLU A 59 16.22 -13.63 0.93
N ILE A 60 15.82 -14.86 1.32
CA ILE A 60 16.76 -15.91 1.76
C ILE A 60 17.32 -16.66 0.56
N SER A 61 18.62 -16.97 0.56
CA SER A 61 19.24 -17.79 -0.49
C SER A 61 18.65 -19.21 -0.53
N PRO A 62 18.63 -19.88 -1.68
CA PRO A 62 18.10 -21.23 -1.82
C PRO A 62 18.71 -22.26 -0.86
N ASP A 63 19.99 -22.10 -0.51
CA ASP A 63 20.71 -22.93 0.46
C ASP A 63 20.40 -22.56 1.93
N GLY A 64 19.64 -21.49 2.17
CA GLY A 64 19.24 -21.05 3.51
C GLY A 64 20.35 -20.37 4.32
N THR A 65 21.50 -20.05 3.73
CA THR A 65 22.67 -19.56 4.48
C THR A 65 22.79 -18.05 4.55
N THR A 66 22.19 -17.32 3.59
CA THR A 66 22.36 -15.86 3.45
C THR A 66 21.02 -15.20 3.17
N VAL A 67 20.76 -14.07 3.85
CA VAL A 67 19.63 -13.21 3.53
C VAL A 67 20.14 -11.94 2.85
N ALA A 68 19.54 -11.61 1.69
CA ALA A 68 19.68 -10.31 1.04
C ALA A 68 18.50 -9.44 1.46
N TRP A 69 18.74 -8.21 1.88
CA TRP A 69 17.71 -7.25 2.29
C TRP A 69 18.11 -5.83 1.93
N ALA A 70 17.15 -4.96 1.69
CA ALA A 70 17.39 -3.59 1.33
C ALA A 70 17.11 -2.63 2.50
N LEU A 71 17.90 -1.56 2.60
CA LEU A 71 17.71 -0.46 3.54
C LEU A 71 17.75 0.87 2.81
N ARG A 72 16.68 1.63 2.89
CA ARG A 72 16.64 3.00 2.38
C ARG A 72 17.17 3.97 3.41
N SER A 73 18.10 4.83 3.00
CA SER A 73 18.67 5.94 3.78
C SER A 73 18.49 7.27 3.03
N ARG A 74 19.01 8.35 3.61
CA ARG A 74 19.10 9.65 2.90
C ARG A 74 20.07 9.63 1.71
N GLU A 75 21.01 8.68 1.72
CA GLU A 75 22.04 8.51 0.68
C GLU A 75 21.59 7.54 -0.44
N GLY A 76 20.33 7.09 -0.40
CA GLY A 76 19.77 6.12 -1.33
C GLY A 76 19.46 4.77 -0.67
N SER A 77 19.04 3.80 -1.46
CA SER A 77 18.76 2.43 -1.02
C SER A 77 19.98 1.54 -1.24
N GLN A 78 20.28 0.65 -0.29
CA GLN A 78 21.40 -0.28 -0.39
C GLN A 78 20.96 -1.70 -0.04
N ILE A 79 21.48 -2.69 -0.78
CA ILE A 79 21.27 -4.11 -0.49
C ILE A 79 22.38 -4.61 0.42
N HIS A 80 22.01 -5.32 1.46
CA HIS A 80 22.86 -5.93 2.46
C HIS A 80 22.75 -7.45 2.40
N LEU A 81 23.84 -8.15 2.72
CA LEU A 81 23.90 -9.61 2.82
C LEU A 81 24.32 -10.00 4.24
N THR A 82 23.44 -10.75 4.92
CA THR A 82 23.67 -11.20 6.29
C THR A 82 23.69 -12.73 6.33
N ASP A 83 24.68 -13.31 7.03
CA ASP A 83 24.76 -14.76 7.29
C ASP A 83 23.72 -15.19 8.32
N VAL A 84 22.92 -16.22 8.01
CA VAL A 84 21.83 -16.68 8.88
C VAL A 84 22.34 -17.40 10.14
N ALA A 85 23.44 -18.15 10.03
CA ALA A 85 23.98 -18.93 11.14
C ALA A 85 24.72 -18.04 12.15
N ASN A 86 25.44 -17.01 11.65
CA ASN A 86 26.29 -16.13 12.44
C ASN A 86 26.09 -14.68 12.03
N PRO A 87 24.93 -14.09 12.31
CA PRO A 87 24.67 -12.71 11.96
C PRO A 87 25.59 -11.77 12.75
N ASP A 88 26.45 -11.07 12.03
CA ASP A 88 27.44 -10.14 12.60
C ASP A 88 27.44 -8.86 11.75
N PRO A 89 26.97 -7.74 12.27
CA PRO A 89 26.95 -6.48 11.53
C PRO A 89 28.33 -6.05 11.01
N ALA A 90 29.42 -6.45 11.69
CA ALA A 90 30.78 -6.14 11.25
C ALA A 90 31.24 -6.94 10.02
N LYS A 91 30.55 -8.06 9.71
CA LYS A 91 30.80 -8.92 8.55
C LYS A 91 29.77 -8.79 7.44
N GLU A 92 28.83 -7.89 7.62
CA GLU A 92 27.80 -7.61 6.62
C GLU A 92 28.45 -7.10 5.34
N ARG A 93 27.99 -7.66 4.21
CA ARG A 93 28.44 -7.26 2.88
C ARG A 93 27.37 -6.47 2.20
N THR A 94 27.73 -5.52 1.36
CA THR A 94 26.81 -4.74 0.56
C THR A 94 26.88 -5.14 -0.92
N VAL A 95 25.75 -5.12 -1.59
CA VAL A 95 25.62 -5.38 -3.03
C VAL A 95 25.11 -4.11 -3.70
N GLY A 96 25.53 -3.89 -4.93
CA GLY A 96 25.17 -2.73 -5.74
C GLY A 96 26.38 -1.91 -6.16
N THR A 97 26.14 -0.95 -7.03
CA THR A 97 27.17 0.01 -7.45
C THR A 97 26.97 1.31 -6.68
N ARG A 98 28.05 1.91 -6.17
CA ARG A 98 28.02 3.26 -5.60
C ARG A 98 28.44 4.34 -6.60
N SER A 99 28.64 3.96 -7.87
CA SER A 99 28.96 4.89 -8.94
C SER A 99 27.69 5.36 -9.61
N GLY A 100 27.25 6.58 -9.33
CA GLY A 100 26.02 7.15 -9.88
C GLY A 100 25.69 8.50 -9.24
N PRO A 101 24.54 9.09 -9.56
CA PRO A 101 24.04 10.32 -8.96
C PRO A 101 23.99 10.23 -7.43
N ALA A 102 24.13 11.35 -6.75
CA ALA A 102 23.89 11.42 -5.32
C ALA A 102 22.45 10.92 -5.04
N ASN A 103 22.30 10.06 -4.01
CA ASN A 103 21.05 9.44 -3.59
C ASN A 103 20.50 8.31 -4.50
N CYS A 104 21.26 7.82 -5.48
CA CYS A 104 20.89 6.60 -6.20
C CYS A 104 20.84 5.38 -5.26
N GLY A 105 20.15 4.32 -5.65
CA GLY A 105 19.98 3.17 -4.79
C GLY A 105 19.83 1.84 -5.53
N SER A 106 19.94 0.77 -4.74
CA SER A 106 19.69 -0.60 -5.19
C SER A 106 18.66 -1.25 -4.29
N SER A 107 17.69 -1.98 -4.87
CA SER A 107 16.56 -2.59 -4.15
C SER A 107 16.08 -3.87 -4.84
N GLU A 108 15.05 -4.52 -4.29
CA GLU A 108 14.40 -5.72 -4.81
C GLU A 108 15.34 -6.89 -5.12
N PRO A 109 16.19 -7.31 -4.17
CA PRO A 109 17.05 -8.45 -4.40
C PRO A 109 16.25 -9.75 -4.57
N LYS A 110 16.62 -10.59 -5.57
CA LYS A 110 16.08 -11.93 -5.78
C LYS A 110 17.19 -12.90 -6.11
N TRP A 111 17.32 -13.99 -5.36
CA TRP A 111 18.29 -15.03 -5.62
C TRP A 111 17.91 -15.87 -6.85
N SER A 112 18.90 -16.21 -7.66
CA SER A 112 18.72 -17.25 -8.70
C SER A 112 18.39 -18.59 -8.07
N PRO A 113 17.71 -19.51 -8.79
CA PRO A 113 17.32 -20.82 -8.25
C PRO A 113 18.50 -21.67 -7.74
N ASN A 114 19.69 -21.50 -8.30
CA ASN A 114 20.92 -22.19 -7.85
C ASN A 114 21.69 -21.42 -6.75
N GLY A 115 21.23 -20.20 -6.37
CA GLY A 115 21.88 -19.35 -5.34
C GLY A 115 23.23 -18.76 -5.73
N GLU A 116 23.64 -18.83 -7.00
CA GLU A 116 24.93 -18.29 -7.45
C GLU A 116 24.86 -16.81 -7.84
N TRP A 117 23.65 -16.33 -8.16
CA TRP A 117 23.42 -14.96 -8.62
C TRP A 117 22.33 -14.29 -7.80
N LEU A 118 22.44 -12.98 -7.67
CA LEU A 118 21.41 -12.11 -7.11
C LEU A 118 21.02 -11.09 -8.17
N VAL A 119 19.75 -11.06 -8.60
CA VAL A 119 19.23 -9.96 -9.42
C VAL A 119 18.68 -8.86 -8.54
N PHE A 120 18.75 -7.62 -8.98
CA PHE A 120 18.23 -6.45 -8.28
C PHE A 120 17.99 -5.29 -9.24
N VAL A 121 17.18 -4.32 -8.79
CA VAL A 121 16.95 -3.05 -9.48
C VAL A 121 17.89 -2.00 -8.92
N SER A 122 18.46 -1.14 -9.79
CA SER A 122 19.28 0.00 -9.37
C SER A 122 19.18 1.16 -10.36
N ASP A 123 19.08 2.38 -9.83
CA ASP A 123 19.24 3.63 -10.55
C ASP A 123 20.66 4.24 -10.41
N CYS A 124 21.58 3.49 -9.80
CA CYS A 124 23.01 3.83 -9.72
C CYS A 124 23.71 3.52 -11.05
N THR A 125 23.36 4.26 -12.08
CA THR A 125 23.86 4.10 -13.43
C THR A 125 24.98 5.09 -13.71
N GLY A 126 25.86 4.77 -14.68
CA GLY A 126 27.03 5.58 -15.00
C GLY A 126 26.71 6.89 -15.72
N ASP A 127 27.76 7.66 -16.04
CA ASP A 127 27.63 8.94 -16.75
C ASP A 127 26.86 8.80 -18.07
N GLY A 128 25.91 9.71 -18.29
CA GLY A 128 25.11 9.81 -19.52
C GLY A 128 23.73 9.14 -19.47
N GLU A 129 23.36 8.50 -18.38
CA GLU A 129 22.00 7.99 -18.16
C GLU A 129 21.13 8.99 -17.37
N LYS A 130 19.82 8.91 -17.58
CA LYS A 130 18.86 9.77 -16.87
C LYS A 130 18.86 9.43 -15.38
N PRO A 131 19.09 10.40 -14.47
CA PRO A 131 18.99 10.16 -13.04
C PRO A 131 17.61 9.58 -12.64
N GLY A 132 17.61 8.61 -11.72
CA GLY A 132 16.38 7.94 -11.26
C GLY A 132 15.80 6.94 -12.26
N GLN A 133 16.58 6.50 -13.28
CA GLN A 133 16.18 5.47 -14.21
C GLN A 133 16.66 4.10 -13.74
N ASP A 134 15.74 3.29 -13.27
CA ASP A 134 16.02 1.93 -12.84
C ASP A 134 16.49 1.03 -13.98
N GLN A 135 17.46 0.17 -13.64
CA GLN A 135 17.99 -0.88 -14.52
C GLN A 135 18.07 -2.20 -13.76
N VAL A 136 18.00 -3.31 -14.48
CA VAL A 136 18.22 -4.65 -13.93
C VAL A 136 19.72 -4.95 -13.89
N PHE A 137 20.19 -5.36 -12.71
CA PHE A 137 21.56 -5.80 -12.46
C PHE A 137 21.58 -7.23 -11.94
N VAL A 138 22.67 -7.93 -12.17
CA VAL A 138 22.99 -9.19 -11.50
C VAL A 138 24.32 -9.09 -10.78
N TRP A 139 24.38 -9.65 -9.59
CA TRP A 139 25.57 -9.79 -8.78
C TRP A 139 25.99 -11.24 -8.65
N SER A 140 27.28 -11.52 -8.82
CA SER A 140 27.85 -12.86 -8.68
C SER A 140 28.29 -13.14 -7.26
N ARG A 141 27.71 -14.18 -6.63
CA ARG A 141 28.13 -14.62 -5.29
C ARG A 141 29.60 -15.08 -5.27
N LYS A 142 30.09 -15.62 -6.39
CA LYS A 142 31.46 -16.14 -6.53
C LYS A 142 32.52 -15.05 -6.65
N THR A 143 32.27 -14.04 -7.49
CA THR A 143 33.25 -12.97 -7.75
C THR A 143 33.01 -11.73 -6.91
N GLY A 144 31.81 -11.50 -6.41
CA GLY A 144 31.40 -10.28 -5.72
C GLY A 144 31.15 -9.10 -6.66
N GLU A 145 31.12 -9.32 -7.98
CA GLU A 145 30.95 -8.27 -8.97
C GLU A 145 29.50 -8.15 -9.43
N SER A 146 29.08 -6.92 -9.74
CA SER A 146 27.79 -6.59 -10.33
C SER A 146 27.92 -6.29 -11.81
N LYS A 147 26.97 -6.76 -12.61
CA LYS A 147 26.84 -6.48 -14.05
C LYS A 147 25.45 -5.90 -14.33
N LYS A 148 25.40 -4.79 -15.05
CA LYS A 148 24.16 -4.23 -15.60
C LYS A 148 23.70 -5.09 -16.78
N LEU A 149 22.43 -5.50 -16.79
CA LEU A 149 21.84 -6.30 -17.86
C LEU A 149 21.04 -5.48 -18.85
N THR A 150 20.40 -4.37 -18.40
CA THR A 150 19.44 -3.63 -19.22
C THR A 150 19.89 -2.20 -19.47
N GLN A 151 19.34 -1.61 -20.54
CA GLN A 151 19.42 -0.17 -20.82
C GLN A 151 18.01 0.26 -21.30
N LEU A 152 17.09 0.34 -20.34
CA LEU A 152 15.67 0.62 -20.57
C LEU A 152 15.34 2.06 -20.15
N VAL A 153 14.24 2.56 -20.71
CA VAL A 153 13.62 3.83 -20.31
C VAL A 153 12.19 3.52 -19.87
N GLY A 154 11.91 3.71 -18.58
CA GLY A 154 10.59 3.42 -18.01
C GLY A 154 10.65 2.91 -16.57
N GLY A 155 9.51 2.42 -16.06
CA GLY A 155 9.39 1.82 -14.72
C GLY A 155 9.66 0.33 -14.74
N ILE A 156 10.44 -0.15 -13.78
CA ILE A 156 10.75 -1.58 -13.57
C ILE A 156 10.31 -1.95 -12.16
N ASP A 157 9.64 -3.10 -11.99
CA ASP A 157 9.14 -3.61 -10.71
C ASP A 157 9.01 -5.15 -10.75
N SER A 158 8.92 -5.77 -9.58
CA SER A 158 8.52 -7.19 -9.41
C SER A 158 9.42 -8.20 -10.12
N LEU A 159 10.73 -8.16 -9.82
CA LEU A 159 11.72 -9.07 -10.38
C LEU A 159 11.44 -10.55 -10.02
N ALA A 160 11.56 -11.45 -10.99
CA ALA A 160 11.44 -12.89 -10.81
C ALA A 160 12.35 -13.69 -11.75
N TRP A 161 13.16 -14.59 -11.19
CA TRP A 161 13.93 -15.56 -11.99
C TRP A 161 13.02 -16.61 -12.62
N SER A 162 13.32 -17.01 -13.87
CA SER A 162 12.79 -18.27 -14.41
C SER A 162 13.32 -19.46 -13.60
N PRO A 163 12.55 -20.54 -13.42
CA PRO A 163 12.99 -21.73 -12.68
C PRO A 163 14.29 -22.37 -13.18
N ASP A 164 14.61 -22.26 -14.47
CA ASP A 164 15.86 -22.74 -15.04
C ASP A 164 17.07 -21.79 -14.85
N GLY A 165 16.83 -20.62 -14.28
CA GLY A 165 17.85 -19.60 -13.97
C GLY A 165 18.44 -18.89 -15.21
N LYS A 166 17.82 -18.98 -16.37
CA LYS A 166 18.35 -18.39 -17.62
C LYS A 166 17.78 -17.02 -17.93
N SER A 167 16.59 -16.73 -17.42
CA SER A 167 15.86 -15.48 -17.69
C SER A 167 15.40 -14.82 -16.42
N ILE A 168 15.20 -13.51 -16.50
CA ILE A 168 14.61 -12.68 -15.44
C ILE A 168 13.39 -11.99 -16.02
N GLY A 169 12.22 -12.22 -15.42
CA GLY A 169 10.98 -11.51 -15.72
C GLY A 169 10.80 -10.34 -14.78
N PHE A 170 10.14 -9.29 -15.24
CA PHE A 170 9.76 -8.13 -14.44
C PHE A 170 8.59 -7.39 -15.05
N LEU A 171 7.87 -6.63 -14.24
CA LEU A 171 6.86 -5.71 -14.74
C LEU A 171 7.56 -4.46 -15.29
N PHE A 172 7.16 -4.03 -16.48
CA PHE A 172 7.78 -2.91 -17.17
C PHE A 172 6.73 -1.99 -17.81
N VAL A 173 6.85 -0.69 -17.50
CA VAL A 173 6.09 0.37 -18.15
C VAL A 173 7.05 1.19 -19.00
N GLU A 174 7.00 1.01 -20.31
CA GLU A 174 7.88 1.70 -21.25
C GLU A 174 7.66 3.21 -21.21
N ASN A 175 8.75 3.98 -21.15
CA ASN A 175 8.75 5.45 -21.09
C ASN A 175 8.02 6.05 -19.86
N ALA A 176 7.70 5.26 -18.84
CA ALA A 176 7.14 5.80 -17.61
C ALA A 176 8.10 6.79 -16.94
N THR A 177 7.54 7.86 -16.41
CA THR A 177 8.30 8.94 -15.74
C THR A 177 7.93 9.10 -14.27
N ARG A 178 7.05 8.25 -13.77
CA ARG A 178 6.57 8.19 -12.39
C ARG A 178 6.30 6.73 -11.99
N SER A 179 6.13 6.49 -10.70
CA SER A 179 5.64 5.20 -10.22
C SER A 179 4.22 4.96 -10.75
N ALA A 180 3.93 3.71 -11.12
CA ALA A 180 2.59 3.29 -11.52
C ALA A 180 1.66 3.10 -10.32
N GLY A 181 0.34 3.05 -10.60
CA GLY A 181 -0.69 2.71 -9.63
C GLY A 181 -1.41 3.90 -9.01
N ALA A 182 -2.58 3.64 -8.46
CA ALA A 182 -3.52 4.63 -7.96
C ALA A 182 -3.02 5.41 -6.74
N LEU A 183 -2.09 4.85 -5.96
CA LEU A 183 -1.50 5.52 -4.81
C LEU A 183 -0.54 6.65 -5.19
N ALA A 184 0.06 6.58 -6.39
CA ALA A 184 1.00 7.58 -6.88
C ALA A 184 0.30 8.87 -7.30
N ALA A 185 1.06 9.99 -7.35
CA ALA A 185 0.55 11.25 -7.88
C ALA A 185 0.20 11.11 -9.35
N MET A 186 -1.06 11.36 -9.70
CA MET A 186 -1.55 11.28 -11.08
C MET A 186 -0.91 12.35 -11.97
N LYS A 187 -0.71 12.02 -13.25
CA LYS A 187 -0.39 13.02 -14.25
C LYS A 187 -1.59 13.97 -14.44
N PRO A 188 -1.35 15.26 -14.73
CA PRO A 188 -2.43 16.13 -15.16
C PRO A 188 -3.13 15.56 -16.40
N TRP A 189 -4.45 15.61 -16.41
CA TRP A 189 -5.26 15.18 -17.55
C TRP A 189 -4.90 15.99 -18.78
N ALA A 190 -4.62 15.31 -19.90
CA ALA A 190 -4.30 15.92 -21.17
C ALA A 190 -4.66 14.98 -22.32
N GLY A 191 -4.98 15.54 -23.50
CA GLY A 191 -5.34 14.76 -24.68
C GLY A 191 -6.71 14.08 -24.58
N VAL A 192 -6.89 12.99 -25.32
CA VAL A 192 -8.10 12.16 -25.28
C VAL A 192 -7.99 11.19 -24.10
N ILE A 193 -8.81 11.42 -23.09
CA ILE A 193 -8.73 10.67 -21.82
C ILE A 193 -9.04 9.18 -22.06
N GLY A 194 -8.15 8.31 -21.58
CA GLY A 194 -8.24 6.85 -21.76
C GLY A 194 -7.68 6.34 -23.09
N GLU A 195 -7.22 7.22 -23.97
CA GLU A 195 -6.60 6.88 -25.26
C GLU A 195 -5.18 7.44 -25.37
N ASP A 196 -5.01 8.74 -25.13
CA ASP A 196 -3.70 9.41 -25.24
C ASP A 196 -2.86 9.19 -23.97
N GLY A 197 -1.61 8.80 -24.17
CA GLY A 197 -0.61 8.69 -23.08
C GLY A 197 -0.88 7.60 -22.05
N VAL A 198 -1.66 6.57 -22.39
CA VAL A 198 -1.91 5.41 -21.53
C VAL A 198 -0.59 4.66 -21.33
N GLU A 199 -0.19 4.50 -20.07
CA GLU A 199 0.97 3.72 -19.66
C GLU A 199 0.54 2.28 -19.43
N ILE A 200 1.04 1.35 -20.26
CA ILE A 200 0.65 -0.07 -20.20
C ILE A 200 1.78 -0.87 -19.58
N GLN A 201 1.51 -1.46 -18.42
CA GLN A 201 2.44 -2.35 -17.74
C GLN A 201 2.39 -3.74 -18.38
N ARG A 202 3.56 -4.26 -18.76
CA ARG A 202 3.72 -5.55 -19.44
C ARG A 202 4.80 -6.36 -18.74
N VAL A 203 4.83 -7.68 -18.97
CA VAL A 203 5.99 -8.48 -18.54
C VAL A 203 7.12 -8.29 -19.54
N GLY A 204 8.25 -7.78 -19.04
CA GLY A 204 9.53 -7.79 -19.70
C GLY A 204 10.34 -9.03 -19.31
N VAL A 205 11.07 -9.61 -20.23
CA VAL A 205 11.97 -10.76 -20.01
C VAL A 205 13.35 -10.40 -20.54
N VAL A 206 14.37 -10.56 -19.70
CA VAL A 206 15.78 -10.37 -20.07
C VAL A 206 16.55 -11.67 -19.89
N ASP A 207 17.38 -12.04 -20.87
CA ASP A 207 18.33 -13.14 -20.74
C ASP A 207 19.44 -12.78 -19.75
N ALA A 208 19.62 -13.61 -18.72
CA ALA A 208 20.52 -13.33 -17.61
C ALA A 208 22.02 -13.30 -18.00
N THR A 209 22.39 -13.87 -19.14
CA THR A 209 23.77 -13.91 -19.63
C THR A 209 24.06 -12.79 -20.63
N THR A 210 23.20 -12.66 -21.65
CA THR A 210 23.42 -11.75 -22.78
C THR A 210 22.84 -10.35 -22.54
N GLY A 211 21.81 -10.21 -21.72
CA GLY A 211 21.04 -8.97 -21.55
C GLY A 211 20.03 -8.73 -22.68
N ALA A 212 19.77 -9.72 -23.55
CA ALA A 212 18.75 -9.59 -24.59
C ALA A 212 17.37 -9.44 -23.94
N PHE A 213 16.67 -8.37 -24.27
CA PHE A 213 15.40 -7.98 -23.67
C PHE A 213 14.24 -8.05 -24.67
N SER A 214 13.08 -8.46 -24.18
CA SER A 214 11.81 -8.37 -24.92
C SER A 214 10.62 -8.17 -23.97
N GLN A 215 9.60 -7.41 -24.39
CA GLN A 215 8.30 -7.41 -23.75
C GLN A 215 7.49 -8.57 -24.32
N VAL A 216 7.10 -9.52 -23.50
CA VAL A 216 6.48 -10.78 -23.95
C VAL A 216 4.96 -10.73 -23.96
N THR A 217 4.31 -10.09 -22.99
CA THR A 217 2.84 -10.03 -22.93
C THR A 217 2.23 -9.04 -23.95
N PRO A 218 0.97 -9.24 -24.40
CA PRO A 218 0.32 -8.36 -25.37
C PRO A 218 0.17 -6.92 -24.91
N ALA A 219 0.36 -5.95 -25.81
CA ALA A 219 0.15 -4.52 -25.53
C ALA A 219 -1.33 -4.15 -25.30
N THR A 220 -2.26 -5.05 -25.56
CA THR A 220 -3.69 -4.89 -25.28
C THR A 220 -4.09 -5.25 -23.86
N LEU A 221 -3.13 -5.72 -23.05
CA LEU A 221 -3.35 -6.12 -21.66
C LEU A 221 -2.44 -5.31 -20.72
N HIS A 222 -3.02 -4.78 -19.65
CA HIS A 222 -2.24 -4.24 -18.54
C HIS A 222 -2.05 -5.33 -17.50
N VAL A 223 -0.80 -5.73 -17.25
CA VAL A 223 -0.44 -6.82 -16.34
C VAL A 223 -0.15 -6.26 -14.95
N TYR A 224 -0.79 -6.82 -13.91
CA TYR A 224 -0.59 -6.41 -12.50
C TYR A 224 0.36 -7.33 -11.74
N GLU A 225 0.27 -8.62 -11.99
CA GLU A 225 1.09 -9.65 -11.35
C GLU A 225 1.38 -10.78 -12.34
N PHE A 226 2.52 -11.45 -12.15
CA PHE A 226 2.88 -12.61 -12.99
C PHE A 226 3.62 -13.69 -12.19
N GLY A 227 3.72 -14.88 -12.77
CA GLY A 227 4.52 -16.00 -12.28
C GLY A 227 4.98 -16.92 -13.41
N TRP A 228 6.15 -17.51 -13.24
CA TRP A 228 6.72 -18.46 -14.17
C TRP A 228 6.11 -19.87 -14.02
N SER A 229 5.92 -20.56 -15.11
CA SER A 229 5.68 -22.01 -15.11
C SER A 229 6.93 -22.78 -14.71
N PRO A 230 6.81 -24.00 -14.16
CA PRO A 230 7.97 -24.80 -13.74
C PRO A 230 8.92 -25.15 -14.88
N ASP A 231 8.44 -25.21 -16.12
CA ASP A 231 9.24 -25.50 -17.32
C ASP A 231 9.92 -24.26 -17.91
N SER A 232 9.73 -23.09 -17.30
CA SER A 232 10.28 -21.78 -17.74
C SER A 232 9.81 -21.32 -19.14
N LYS A 233 8.74 -21.91 -19.68
CA LYS A 233 8.25 -21.60 -21.03
C LYS A 233 6.96 -20.81 -21.07
N HIS A 234 6.24 -20.81 -19.95
CA HIS A 234 4.95 -20.13 -19.86
C HIS A 234 4.94 -19.13 -18.69
N LEU A 235 4.05 -18.15 -18.81
CA LEU A 235 3.69 -17.25 -17.74
C LEU A 235 2.24 -17.48 -17.31
N VAL A 236 1.95 -17.25 -16.04
CA VAL A 236 0.60 -16.94 -15.55
C VAL A 236 0.61 -15.49 -15.11
N PHE A 237 -0.47 -14.75 -15.40
CA PHE A 237 -0.55 -13.36 -14.97
C PHE A 237 -1.99 -12.90 -14.80
N VAL A 238 -2.17 -11.90 -13.93
CA VAL A 238 -3.42 -11.15 -13.73
C VAL A 238 -3.35 -9.91 -14.59
N ALA A 239 -4.32 -9.72 -15.48
CA ALA A 239 -4.32 -8.59 -16.40
C ALA A 239 -5.72 -8.10 -16.75
N ALA A 240 -5.86 -6.82 -17.10
CA ALA A 240 -7.10 -6.22 -17.55
C ALA A 240 -7.09 -5.89 -19.06
N ASN A 241 -8.27 -6.02 -19.66
CA ASN A 241 -8.63 -5.50 -20.96
C ASN A 241 -10.00 -4.78 -20.81
N PRO A 242 -10.10 -3.46 -21.10
CA PRO A 242 -9.05 -2.62 -21.68
C PRO A 242 -7.85 -2.42 -20.73
N PRO A 243 -6.65 -2.14 -21.31
CA PRO A 243 -5.46 -1.90 -20.50
C PRO A 243 -5.58 -0.57 -19.75
N GLY A 244 -5.09 -0.54 -18.52
CA GLY A 244 -5.09 0.66 -17.69
C GLY A 244 -4.57 0.34 -16.30
N GLU A 245 -3.78 1.24 -15.71
CA GLU A 245 -3.12 0.98 -14.43
C GLU A 245 -4.09 0.70 -13.27
N ASN A 246 -5.33 1.15 -13.38
CA ASN A 246 -6.35 1.04 -12.32
C ASN A 246 -7.52 0.11 -12.70
N ASN A 247 -7.38 -0.71 -13.74
CA ASN A 247 -8.42 -1.64 -14.19
C ASN A 247 -8.32 -3.06 -13.56
N TRP A 248 -7.56 -3.23 -12.49
CA TRP A 248 -7.39 -4.53 -11.81
C TRP A 248 -8.71 -5.11 -11.26
N TRP A 249 -9.72 -4.29 -11.03
CA TRP A 249 -11.06 -4.70 -10.60
C TRP A 249 -11.79 -5.60 -11.60
N VAL A 250 -11.46 -5.47 -12.89
CA VAL A 250 -12.02 -6.28 -13.97
C VAL A 250 -10.99 -7.24 -14.57
N ALA A 251 -9.87 -7.44 -13.87
CA ALA A 251 -8.79 -8.29 -14.31
C ALA A 251 -9.19 -9.76 -14.38
N GLN A 252 -8.57 -10.46 -15.30
CA GLN A 252 -8.72 -11.89 -15.54
C GLN A 252 -7.38 -12.60 -15.33
N LEU A 253 -7.44 -13.94 -15.18
CA LEU A 253 -6.24 -14.77 -15.13
C LEU A 253 -5.90 -15.28 -16.52
N TYR A 254 -4.67 -15.05 -16.94
CA TYR A 254 -4.14 -15.47 -18.24
C TYR A 254 -3.00 -16.45 -18.08
N THR A 255 -2.82 -17.30 -19.10
CA THR A 255 -1.58 -18.03 -19.35
C THR A 255 -1.05 -17.67 -20.73
N GLU A 256 0.27 -17.68 -20.89
CA GLU A 256 0.94 -17.36 -22.14
C GLU A 256 2.12 -18.29 -22.40
N ASP A 257 2.25 -18.77 -23.61
CA ASP A 257 3.46 -19.40 -24.13
C ASP A 257 4.41 -18.29 -24.63
N ILE A 258 5.56 -18.15 -24.00
CA ILE A 258 6.51 -17.05 -24.24
C ILE A 258 7.06 -17.06 -25.66
N ALA A 259 7.26 -18.25 -26.24
CA ALA A 259 7.85 -18.38 -27.58
C ALA A 259 6.89 -17.93 -28.68
N SER A 260 5.60 -18.18 -28.51
CA SER A 260 4.59 -17.80 -29.52
C SER A 260 3.94 -16.42 -29.19
N GLY A 261 4.06 -15.91 -27.97
CA GLY A 261 3.39 -14.70 -27.50
C GLY A 261 1.87 -14.82 -27.46
N GLN A 262 1.35 -16.05 -27.39
CA GLN A 262 -0.09 -16.29 -27.34
C GLN A 262 -0.61 -16.31 -25.91
N ALA A 263 -1.23 -15.23 -25.50
CA ALA A 263 -1.95 -15.13 -24.25
C ALA A 263 -3.38 -15.68 -24.37
N LYS A 264 -3.80 -16.45 -23.36
CA LYS A 264 -5.15 -17.00 -23.25
C LYS A 264 -5.73 -16.69 -21.88
N SER A 265 -6.93 -16.06 -21.81
CA SER A 265 -7.70 -15.97 -20.57
C SER A 265 -8.17 -17.38 -20.18
N ILE A 266 -7.81 -17.82 -18.98
CA ILE A 266 -8.21 -19.11 -18.41
C ILE A 266 -9.25 -18.96 -17.31
N LEU A 267 -9.46 -17.75 -16.79
CA LEU A 267 -10.46 -17.42 -15.78
C LEU A 267 -10.91 -15.98 -15.92
N ASP A 268 -12.21 -15.78 -15.99
CA ASP A 268 -12.88 -14.49 -15.87
C ASP A 268 -13.82 -14.56 -14.66
N PRO A 269 -13.50 -13.86 -13.55
CA PRO A 269 -14.30 -13.93 -12.33
C PRO A 269 -15.76 -13.51 -12.52
N THR A 270 -16.08 -12.73 -13.54
CA THR A 270 -17.46 -12.31 -13.81
C THR A 270 -18.31 -13.41 -14.46
N LYS A 271 -17.66 -14.44 -15.01
CA LYS A 271 -18.31 -15.53 -15.75
C LYS A 271 -18.38 -16.87 -15.01
N VAL A 272 -17.73 -16.96 -13.84
CA VAL A 272 -17.81 -18.18 -13.01
C VAL A 272 -19.00 -18.14 -12.07
N SER A 273 -19.37 -19.30 -11.55
CA SER A 273 -20.39 -19.44 -10.51
C SER A 273 -19.74 -19.59 -9.12
N GLY A 274 -20.55 -19.48 -8.05
CA GLY A 274 -20.10 -19.73 -6.68
C GLY A 274 -19.42 -18.55 -6.01
N SER A 275 -18.56 -18.84 -5.02
CA SER A 275 -17.98 -17.83 -4.12
C SER A 275 -17.04 -16.85 -4.82
N LEU A 276 -16.44 -17.22 -5.94
CA LEU A 276 -15.53 -16.36 -6.69
C LEU A 276 -16.23 -15.37 -7.63
N HIS A 277 -17.53 -15.52 -7.88
CA HIS A 277 -18.24 -14.66 -8.83
C HIS A 277 -18.14 -13.18 -8.47
N GLY A 278 -17.57 -12.38 -9.38
CA GLY A 278 -17.41 -10.93 -9.23
C GLY A 278 -16.36 -10.49 -8.23
N LEU A 279 -15.54 -11.40 -7.68
CA LEU A 279 -14.42 -11.07 -6.81
C LEU A 279 -13.15 -10.78 -7.62
N GLN A 280 -12.20 -10.14 -6.99
CA GLN A 280 -10.88 -9.86 -7.54
C GLN A 280 -9.93 -11.03 -7.28
N ILE A 281 -8.87 -11.13 -8.06
CA ILE A 281 -7.91 -12.23 -8.00
C ILE A 281 -6.48 -11.69 -7.88
N ALA A 282 -5.64 -12.37 -7.09
CA ALA A 282 -4.27 -11.97 -6.82
C ALA A 282 -3.34 -13.18 -6.60
N VAL A 283 -2.04 -12.92 -6.61
CA VAL A 283 -0.97 -13.87 -6.24
C VAL A 283 -1.05 -15.19 -7.02
N PRO A 284 -1.08 -15.18 -8.36
CA PRO A 284 -1.15 -16.41 -9.16
C PRO A 284 0.16 -17.20 -9.07
N ARG A 285 0.07 -18.51 -8.79
CA ARG A 285 1.23 -19.39 -8.60
C ARG A 285 1.02 -20.74 -9.29
N TRP A 286 1.90 -21.09 -10.24
CA TRP A 286 1.96 -22.42 -10.83
C TRP A 286 2.29 -23.48 -9.80
N SER A 287 1.60 -24.62 -9.86
CA SER A 287 2.00 -25.80 -9.09
C SER A 287 3.34 -26.36 -9.61
N PRO A 288 4.17 -27.00 -8.75
CA PRO A 288 5.47 -27.52 -9.15
C PRO A 288 5.43 -28.56 -10.28
N ASP A 289 4.29 -29.24 -10.46
CA ASP A 289 4.05 -30.20 -11.54
C ASP A 289 3.47 -29.58 -12.83
N GLY A 290 3.22 -28.25 -12.82
CA GLY A 290 2.67 -27.50 -13.95
C GLY A 290 1.19 -27.75 -14.25
N SER A 291 0.50 -28.59 -13.47
CA SER A 291 -0.87 -29.03 -13.80
C SER A 291 -1.95 -28.02 -13.38
N ARG A 292 -1.65 -27.18 -12.38
CA ARG A 292 -2.61 -26.28 -11.76
C ARG A 292 -1.99 -24.90 -11.47
N ILE A 293 -2.87 -23.93 -11.28
CA ILE A 293 -2.53 -22.61 -10.77
C ILE A 293 -3.32 -22.39 -9.47
N ALA A 294 -2.62 -21.96 -8.43
CA ALA A 294 -3.22 -21.45 -7.20
C ALA A 294 -3.27 -19.92 -7.27
N PHE A 295 -4.34 -19.33 -6.74
CA PHE A 295 -4.48 -17.88 -6.62
C PHE A 295 -5.38 -17.54 -5.44
N ILE A 296 -5.36 -16.27 -5.01
CA ILE A 296 -6.24 -15.74 -3.97
C ILE A 296 -7.43 -15.07 -4.67
N GLY A 297 -8.65 -15.36 -4.22
CA GLY A 297 -9.87 -14.69 -4.65
C GLY A 297 -10.58 -14.06 -3.47
N GLY A 298 -10.88 -12.77 -3.55
CA GLY A 298 -11.53 -12.02 -2.47
C GLY A 298 -11.99 -10.64 -2.90
N LEU A 299 -12.89 -10.06 -2.13
CA LEU A 299 -13.33 -8.69 -2.37
C LEU A 299 -12.18 -7.72 -2.09
N MET A 300 -11.82 -6.91 -3.08
CA MET A 300 -10.68 -6.00 -3.06
C MET A 300 -9.31 -6.70 -2.98
N SER A 301 -9.18 -7.90 -3.57
CA SER A 301 -7.91 -8.61 -3.59
C SER A 301 -7.08 -8.21 -4.80
N ASP A 302 -5.91 -7.64 -4.57
CA ASP A 302 -4.93 -7.24 -5.58
C ASP A 302 -3.50 -7.32 -5.01
N GLN A 303 -2.51 -6.90 -5.81
CA GLN A 303 -1.10 -6.85 -5.41
C GLN A 303 -0.82 -5.91 -4.22
N GLY A 304 -1.63 -4.87 -4.03
CA GLY A 304 -1.45 -3.84 -2.98
C GLY A 304 -2.22 -4.15 -1.70
N SER A 305 -3.39 -4.79 -1.82
CA SER A 305 -4.27 -5.13 -0.70
C SER A 305 -4.90 -6.49 -0.95
N THR A 306 -4.30 -7.54 -0.40
CA THR A 306 -4.68 -8.92 -0.67
C THR A 306 -5.35 -9.57 0.53
N GLY A 307 -6.53 -10.14 0.31
CA GLY A 307 -7.26 -10.93 1.30
C GLY A 307 -8.36 -11.74 0.62
N GLY A 308 -8.61 -12.95 1.10
CA GLY A 308 -9.64 -13.81 0.52
C GLY A 308 -9.41 -15.28 0.83
N ASP A 309 -9.97 -16.14 -0.02
CA ASP A 309 -9.80 -17.59 0.02
C ASP A 309 -8.82 -18.07 -1.07
N VAL A 310 -8.24 -19.26 -0.89
CA VAL A 310 -7.34 -19.88 -1.87
C VAL A 310 -8.15 -20.68 -2.87
N TYR A 311 -7.93 -20.41 -4.16
CA TYR A 311 -8.54 -21.12 -5.27
C TYR A 311 -7.50 -21.91 -6.07
N LEU A 312 -7.93 -23.01 -6.65
CA LEU A 312 -7.18 -23.82 -7.62
C LEU A 312 -7.92 -23.90 -8.94
N ILE A 313 -7.19 -23.75 -10.04
CA ILE A 313 -7.70 -23.95 -11.40
C ILE A 313 -6.73 -24.82 -12.20
N PRO A 314 -7.18 -25.71 -13.11
CA PRO A 314 -6.28 -26.36 -14.07
C PRO A 314 -5.50 -25.32 -14.88
N SER A 315 -4.24 -25.56 -15.18
CA SER A 315 -3.41 -24.62 -15.95
C SER A 315 -3.94 -24.35 -17.36
N THR A 316 -4.80 -25.22 -17.88
CA THR A 316 -5.49 -25.06 -19.16
C THR A 316 -6.81 -24.27 -19.10
N GLY A 317 -7.23 -23.89 -17.89
CA GLY A 317 -8.53 -23.27 -17.60
C GLY A 317 -9.58 -24.30 -17.19
N GLY A 318 -10.73 -23.82 -16.76
CA GLY A 318 -11.87 -24.61 -16.27
C GLY A 318 -12.52 -23.97 -15.05
N GLU A 319 -13.29 -24.75 -14.29
CA GLU A 319 -13.94 -24.25 -13.06
C GLU A 319 -12.93 -24.12 -11.93
N PRO A 320 -12.83 -22.93 -11.29
CA PRO A 320 -12.00 -22.74 -10.11
C PRO A 320 -12.60 -23.46 -8.90
N LYS A 321 -11.75 -24.04 -8.07
CA LYS A 321 -12.15 -24.71 -6.83
C LYS A 321 -11.63 -23.92 -5.62
N ASP A 322 -12.52 -23.47 -4.75
CA ASP A 322 -12.20 -22.98 -3.43
C ASP A 322 -11.67 -24.13 -2.56
N VAL A 323 -10.46 -23.97 -1.99
CA VAL A 323 -9.80 -24.96 -1.14
C VAL A 323 -9.71 -24.53 0.32
N THR A 324 -10.19 -23.32 0.64
CA THR A 324 -10.28 -22.78 2.02
C THR A 324 -11.66 -22.25 2.37
N PRO A 325 -12.76 -22.90 1.94
CA PRO A 325 -14.10 -22.33 2.09
C PRO A 325 -14.46 -22.09 3.55
N GLY A 326 -14.93 -20.87 3.84
CA GLY A 326 -15.36 -20.49 5.19
C GLY A 326 -14.23 -20.35 6.20
N ARG A 327 -12.98 -20.17 5.77
CA ARG A 327 -11.83 -19.89 6.62
C ARG A 327 -12.07 -18.57 7.38
N ALA A 328 -11.92 -18.60 8.72
CA ALA A 328 -12.07 -17.43 9.58
C ALA A 328 -10.80 -16.55 9.59
N ALA A 329 -10.21 -16.36 8.43
CA ALA A 329 -9.00 -15.60 8.16
C ALA A 329 -9.08 -15.00 6.74
N SER A 330 -8.21 -14.06 6.40
CA SER A 330 -8.08 -13.54 5.05
C SER A 330 -6.67 -13.84 4.53
N VAL A 331 -6.56 -14.76 3.57
CA VAL A 331 -5.27 -15.16 2.99
C VAL A 331 -4.70 -14.00 2.19
N ALA A 332 -3.47 -13.61 2.51
CA ALA A 332 -2.78 -12.47 1.88
C ALA A 332 -1.62 -12.88 0.97
N TYR A 333 -1.04 -14.06 1.18
CA TYR A 333 0.03 -14.58 0.33
C TYR A 333 0.02 -16.11 0.31
N ILE A 334 0.38 -16.68 -0.85
CA ILE A 334 0.52 -18.12 -1.05
C ILE A 334 1.80 -18.46 -1.79
N GLY A 335 2.35 -19.65 -1.47
CA GLY A 335 3.48 -20.25 -2.17
C GLY A 335 3.43 -21.77 -2.11
N TRP A 336 3.78 -22.46 -3.20
CA TRP A 336 3.85 -23.92 -3.22
C TRP A 336 5.07 -24.41 -2.43
N VAL A 337 4.84 -25.27 -1.44
CA VAL A 337 5.88 -26.01 -0.72
C VAL A 337 6.15 -27.38 -1.39
N SER A 338 5.12 -27.98 -1.94
CA SER A 338 5.18 -29.21 -2.73
C SER A 338 3.94 -29.30 -3.63
N PRO A 339 3.83 -30.27 -4.58
CA PRO A 339 2.62 -30.42 -5.41
C PRO A 339 1.31 -30.64 -4.63
N ARG A 340 1.40 -30.90 -3.31
CA ARG A 340 0.25 -31.16 -2.44
C ARG A 340 0.10 -30.16 -1.28
N VAL A 341 1.08 -29.29 -1.06
CA VAL A 341 1.10 -28.39 0.10
C VAL A 341 1.30 -26.97 -0.38
N ILE A 342 0.39 -26.08 0.03
CA ILE A 342 0.47 -24.64 -0.18
C ILE A 342 0.80 -23.97 1.14
N GLY A 343 1.90 -23.22 1.21
CA GLY A 343 2.19 -22.29 2.31
C GLY A 343 1.27 -21.09 2.21
N ILE A 344 0.75 -20.62 3.34
CA ILE A 344 -0.23 -19.56 3.47
C ILE A 344 0.27 -18.54 4.49
N SER A 345 0.22 -17.26 4.14
CA SER A 345 0.28 -16.15 5.10
C SER A 345 -1.05 -15.42 5.09
N GLU A 346 -1.62 -15.13 6.26
CA GLU A 346 -2.98 -14.62 6.37
C GLU A 346 -3.17 -13.67 7.56
N HIS A 347 -4.18 -12.83 7.47
CA HIS A 347 -4.67 -12.02 8.58
C HIS A 347 -5.64 -12.82 9.44
N VAL A 348 -5.45 -12.81 10.76
CA VAL A 348 -6.35 -13.48 11.73
C VAL A 348 -6.54 -12.61 12.95
N GLY A 349 -7.75 -12.08 13.18
CA GLY A 349 -8.09 -11.34 14.41
C GLY A 349 -7.12 -10.19 14.74
N GLY A 350 -6.64 -9.45 13.71
CA GLY A 350 -5.69 -8.35 13.85
C GLY A 350 -4.22 -8.78 13.97
N SER A 351 -3.92 -10.08 13.85
CA SER A 351 -2.56 -10.64 13.88
C SER A 351 -2.18 -11.21 12.52
N SER A 352 -0.88 -11.48 12.33
CA SER A 352 -0.37 -12.24 11.20
C SER A 352 -0.26 -13.72 11.55
N HIS A 353 -0.61 -14.59 10.61
CA HIS A 353 -0.52 -16.04 10.79
C HIS A 353 0.16 -16.68 9.57
N ILE A 354 1.04 -17.64 9.80
CA ILE A 354 1.70 -18.44 8.76
C ILE A 354 1.37 -19.90 9.02
N THR A 355 0.83 -20.56 7.99
CA THR A 355 0.48 -21.98 8.02
C THR A 355 0.75 -22.63 6.66
N ALA A 356 0.43 -23.91 6.52
CA ALA A 356 0.46 -24.62 5.25
C ALA A 356 -0.78 -25.51 5.12
N LEU A 357 -1.42 -25.52 3.96
CA LEU A 357 -2.59 -26.31 3.63
C LEU A 357 -2.19 -27.58 2.90
N ASP A 358 -2.55 -28.76 3.44
CA ASP A 358 -2.46 -30.02 2.72
C ASP A 358 -3.72 -30.24 1.87
N LEU A 359 -3.56 -30.17 0.56
CA LEU A 359 -4.64 -30.30 -0.42
C LEU A 359 -5.27 -31.70 -0.47
N SER A 360 -4.59 -32.73 0.05
CA SER A 360 -5.12 -34.09 0.10
C SER A 360 -6.12 -34.29 1.22
N THR A 361 -5.93 -33.57 2.32
CA THR A 361 -6.78 -33.63 3.53
C THR A 361 -7.71 -32.44 3.66
N GLY A 362 -7.40 -31.32 2.98
CA GLY A 362 -8.09 -30.04 3.12
C GLY A 362 -7.86 -29.39 4.50
N LYS A 363 -6.78 -29.77 5.21
CA LYS A 363 -6.48 -29.28 6.56
C LYS A 363 -5.10 -28.63 6.62
N ASP A 364 -4.93 -27.73 7.57
CA ASP A 364 -3.64 -27.15 7.87
C ASP A 364 -2.67 -28.20 8.43
N VAL A 365 -1.41 -28.08 8.02
CA VAL A 365 -0.29 -28.93 8.49
C VAL A 365 0.08 -28.48 9.89
N SER A 366 -0.17 -29.32 10.88
CA SER A 366 -0.02 -28.97 12.31
C SER A 366 1.40 -28.50 12.72
N GLN A 367 2.42 -28.95 11.99
CA GLN A 367 3.83 -28.59 12.22
C GLN A 367 4.19 -27.20 11.65
N VAL A 368 3.36 -26.65 10.77
CA VAL A 368 3.55 -25.32 10.16
C VAL A 368 2.38 -24.45 10.61
N ASN A 369 2.51 -23.86 11.79
CA ASN A 369 1.44 -23.05 12.39
C ASN A 369 2.07 -22.06 13.38
N ALA A 370 2.12 -20.77 12.99
CA ALA A 370 2.68 -19.72 13.81
C ALA A 370 1.85 -18.44 13.71
N THR A 371 1.39 -17.96 14.86
CA THR A 371 0.71 -16.66 14.98
C THR A 371 1.67 -15.62 15.53
N PHE A 372 1.73 -14.49 14.87
CA PHE A 372 2.56 -13.35 15.22
C PHE A 372 1.67 -12.17 15.63
N PRO A 373 1.73 -11.70 16.89
CA PRO A 373 1.11 -10.44 17.29
C PRO A 373 1.93 -9.25 16.74
N GLU A 374 2.28 -9.32 15.47
CA GLU A 374 3.18 -8.45 14.73
C GLU A 374 2.72 -8.40 13.27
N THR A 375 3.13 -7.38 12.54
CA THR A 375 3.09 -7.39 11.08
C THR A 375 4.31 -8.13 10.57
N VAL A 376 4.12 -9.08 9.66
CA VAL A 376 5.19 -9.86 9.04
C VAL A 376 5.11 -9.76 7.51
N GLY A 377 6.26 -9.85 6.85
CA GLY A 377 6.36 -9.89 5.39
C GLY A 377 7.81 -9.81 4.93
N ALA A 378 8.11 -10.32 3.73
CA ALA A 378 9.44 -10.22 3.14
C ALA A 378 9.62 -8.96 2.25
N GLY A 379 8.55 -8.17 2.03
CA GLY A 379 8.51 -7.01 1.14
C GLY A 379 7.99 -7.36 -0.27
N GLY A 380 7.67 -6.36 -1.06
CA GLY A 380 6.96 -6.53 -2.34
C GLY A 380 5.47 -6.75 -2.12
N LEU A 381 4.99 -7.98 -2.24
CA LEU A 381 3.58 -8.30 -2.01
C LEU A 381 3.23 -8.35 -0.52
N SER A 382 1.95 -8.09 -0.22
CA SER A 382 1.41 -8.15 1.15
C SER A 382 1.71 -9.49 1.82
N MET A 383 2.24 -9.45 3.04
CA MET A 383 2.60 -10.63 3.86
C MET A 383 3.44 -11.70 3.12
N SER A 384 4.16 -11.32 2.06
CA SER A 384 5.02 -12.26 1.32
C SER A 384 6.05 -12.91 2.22
N VAL A 385 6.45 -14.14 1.85
CA VAL A 385 7.45 -14.93 2.58
C VAL A 385 8.51 -15.37 1.59
N SER A 386 9.78 -15.24 1.94
CA SER A 386 10.85 -15.88 1.17
C SER A 386 11.28 -17.18 1.86
N LEU A 387 11.39 -18.26 1.07
CA LEU A 387 11.58 -19.63 1.51
C LEU A 387 12.79 -20.26 0.82
N SER A 388 13.71 -20.86 1.59
CA SER A 388 14.81 -21.66 1.08
C SER A 388 14.38 -23.09 0.71
N HIS A 389 15.22 -23.83 -0.02
CA HIS A 389 14.98 -25.25 -0.32
C HIS A 389 14.90 -26.14 0.93
N GLY A 390 15.58 -25.73 2.02
CA GLY A 390 15.53 -26.41 3.31
C GLY A 390 14.41 -25.93 4.24
N HIS A 391 13.41 -25.19 3.71
CA HIS A 391 12.27 -24.63 4.43
C HIS A 391 12.61 -23.60 5.53
N ALA A 392 13.80 -23.03 5.53
CA ALA A 392 14.06 -21.82 6.31
C ALA A 392 13.38 -20.62 5.66
N LEU A 393 12.80 -19.75 6.49
CA LEU A 393 12.07 -18.55 6.08
C LEU A 393 12.89 -17.30 6.37
N THR A 394 12.61 -16.22 5.66
CA THR A 394 12.96 -14.87 6.13
C THR A 394 11.74 -13.97 6.09
N LEU A 395 11.66 -13.10 7.11
CA LEU A 395 10.58 -12.13 7.32
C LEU A 395 11.15 -10.85 7.91
N ILE A 396 10.57 -9.73 7.55
CA ILE A 396 10.67 -8.48 8.33
C ILE A 396 9.52 -8.51 9.33
N ARG A 397 9.83 -8.35 10.62
CA ARG A 397 8.84 -8.35 11.70
C ARG A 397 8.81 -7.00 12.39
N SER A 398 7.63 -6.50 12.67
CA SER A 398 7.40 -5.23 13.35
C SER A 398 6.12 -5.26 14.17
N SER A 399 6.13 -4.62 15.34
CA SER A 399 4.94 -4.48 16.18
C SER A 399 4.81 -3.06 16.74
N PHE A 400 3.80 -2.80 17.56
CA PHE A 400 3.69 -1.50 18.22
C PHE A 400 4.82 -1.23 19.24
N ASP A 401 5.49 -2.26 19.74
CA ASP A 401 6.53 -2.18 20.77
C ASP A 401 7.92 -2.60 20.27
N LYS A 402 8.01 -3.11 19.02
CA LYS A 402 9.27 -3.52 18.41
C LYS A 402 9.42 -2.91 17.02
N ALA A 403 10.46 -2.13 16.85
CA ALA A 403 10.84 -1.56 15.56
C ALA A 403 11.19 -2.68 14.54
N PRO A 404 11.07 -2.42 13.22
CA PRO A 404 11.23 -3.45 12.20
C PRO A 404 12.66 -4.00 12.14
N GLU A 405 12.76 -5.33 12.13
CA GLU A 405 14.01 -6.08 11.98
C GLU A 405 13.81 -7.28 11.06
N VAL A 406 14.89 -7.74 10.42
CA VAL A 406 14.89 -8.95 9.60
C VAL A 406 15.10 -10.18 10.49
N TRP A 407 14.30 -11.20 10.28
CA TRP A 407 14.34 -12.47 10.97
C TRP A 407 14.51 -13.60 9.96
N ALA A 408 15.28 -14.65 10.31
CA ALA A 408 15.46 -15.81 9.45
C ALA A 408 15.61 -17.10 10.24
N GLY A 409 15.30 -18.24 9.62
CA GLY A 409 15.41 -19.58 10.18
C GLY A 409 14.16 -20.43 9.97
N PRO A 410 14.11 -21.63 10.55
CA PRO A 410 12.89 -22.44 10.63
C PRO A 410 11.76 -21.66 11.30
N LEU A 411 10.50 -21.87 10.89
CA LEU A 411 9.35 -21.09 11.35
C LEU A 411 9.20 -21.11 12.89
N ASP A 412 9.50 -22.23 13.54
CA ASP A 412 9.45 -22.43 14.98
C ASP A 412 10.71 -21.97 15.74
N ALA A 413 11.78 -21.62 15.02
CA ALA A 413 13.08 -21.27 15.57
C ALA A 413 13.75 -20.07 14.88
N MET A 414 12.94 -19.13 14.38
CA MET A 414 13.46 -17.92 13.73
C MET A 414 14.30 -17.07 14.66
N LYS A 415 15.39 -16.53 14.15
CA LYS A 415 16.28 -15.60 14.86
C LYS A 415 16.25 -14.23 14.22
N GLN A 416 16.38 -13.21 15.04
CA GLN A 416 16.67 -11.85 14.56
C GLN A 416 18.09 -11.84 13.98
N ILE A 417 18.23 -11.34 12.76
CA ILE A 417 19.53 -11.31 12.04
C ILE A 417 20.02 -9.89 11.76
N THR A 418 19.18 -8.88 12.01
CA THR A 418 19.59 -7.47 11.95
C THR A 418 19.38 -6.80 13.31
N HIS A 419 20.14 -5.75 13.57
CA HIS A 419 20.14 -4.97 14.81
C HIS A 419 20.08 -3.49 14.51
N LEU A 420 19.21 -3.10 13.56
CA LEU A 420 19.10 -1.75 13.01
C LEU A 420 18.58 -0.73 14.02
N ASN A 421 17.69 -1.20 14.90
CA ASN A 421 16.92 -0.38 15.82
C ASN A 421 17.13 -0.77 17.28
N ASP A 422 18.24 -1.45 17.58
CA ASP A 422 18.58 -1.86 18.95
C ASP A 422 18.56 -0.66 19.91
N GLY A 423 17.90 -0.85 21.06
CA GLY A 423 17.76 0.18 22.07
C GLY A 423 16.61 1.18 21.83
N MET A 424 15.94 1.17 20.69
CA MET A 424 14.74 1.96 20.50
C MET A 424 13.62 1.47 21.42
N LYS A 425 12.92 2.44 22.01
CA LYS A 425 11.76 2.18 22.89
C LYS A 425 10.57 2.97 22.40
N PRO A 426 9.35 2.39 22.46
CA PRO A 426 8.14 3.13 22.10
C PRO A 426 7.96 4.36 22.98
N ALA A 427 7.65 5.49 22.37
CA ALA A 427 7.24 6.71 23.08
C ALA A 427 5.75 6.67 23.49
N TRP A 428 5.01 5.69 23.00
CA TRP A 428 3.57 5.46 23.26
C TRP A 428 3.36 4.35 24.31
N GLY A 429 2.11 4.20 24.76
CA GLY A 429 1.76 3.23 25.79
C GLY A 429 1.61 1.80 25.28
N LYS A 430 1.34 0.87 26.20
CA LYS A 430 1.09 -0.53 25.90
C LYS A 430 -0.13 -0.70 24.99
N THR A 431 -0.22 -1.85 24.33
CA THR A 431 -1.32 -2.21 23.43
C THR A 431 -2.15 -3.36 23.97
N GLU A 432 -3.43 -3.40 23.59
CA GLU A 432 -4.34 -4.50 23.90
C GLU A 432 -5.19 -4.82 22.68
N ASN A 433 -5.36 -6.10 22.36
CA ASN A 433 -6.31 -6.57 21.37
C ASN A 433 -7.70 -6.61 22.02
N ILE A 434 -8.66 -5.89 21.46
CA ILE A 434 -10.02 -5.76 21.97
C ILE A 434 -10.96 -6.50 21.02
N GLU A 435 -11.81 -7.35 21.57
CA GLU A 435 -12.85 -8.05 20.83
C GLU A 435 -14.24 -7.69 21.39
N TRP A 436 -15.20 -7.56 20.50
CA TRP A 436 -16.61 -7.36 20.86
C TRP A 436 -17.54 -7.99 19.83
N THR A 437 -18.83 -8.03 20.13
CA THR A 437 -19.84 -8.54 19.20
C THR A 437 -20.80 -7.43 18.86
N ASN A 438 -21.09 -7.25 17.57
CA ASN A 438 -22.13 -6.34 17.08
C ASN A 438 -22.85 -6.92 15.87
N ASP A 439 -24.18 -6.82 15.81
CA ASP A 439 -25.03 -7.35 14.73
C ASP A 439 -24.71 -8.83 14.35
N GLY A 440 -24.32 -9.64 15.34
CA GLY A 440 -23.98 -11.06 15.14
C GLY A 440 -22.55 -11.32 14.59
N PHE A 441 -21.77 -10.29 14.32
CA PHE A 441 -20.36 -10.42 13.97
C PHE A 441 -19.46 -10.29 15.19
N LYS A 442 -18.40 -11.10 15.24
CA LYS A 442 -17.26 -10.87 16.11
C LYS A 442 -16.39 -9.79 15.47
N VAL A 443 -16.14 -8.71 16.17
CA VAL A 443 -15.34 -7.58 15.68
C VAL A 443 -14.10 -7.44 16.54
N GLN A 444 -13.00 -6.98 15.98
CA GLN A 444 -11.71 -6.82 16.64
C GLN A 444 -11.16 -5.42 16.39
N GLY A 445 -10.34 -4.93 17.30
CA GLY A 445 -9.57 -3.70 17.16
C GLY A 445 -8.41 -3.63 18.15
N TRP A 446 -7.47 -2.75 17.88
CA TRP A 446 -6.33 -2.49 18.75
C TRP A 446 -6.57 -1.25 19.59
N LEU A 447 -6.28 -1.34 20.89
CA LEU A 447 -6.26 -0.21 21.81
C LEU A 447 -4.83 0.06 22.26
N LEU A 448 -4.35 1.30 22.04
CA LEU A 448 -3.13 1.81 22.66
C LEU A 448 -3.53 2.64 23.88
N TYR A 449 -2.86 2.39 24.99
CA TYR A 449 -3.00 3.18 26.21
C TYR A 449 -2.23 4.49 26.11
N PRO A 450 -2.62 5.54 26.82
CA PRO A 450 -1.78 6.73 26.96
C PRO A 450 -0.38 6.37 27.46
N ALA A 451 0.65 7.01 26.95
CA ALA A 451 1.96 6.95 27.60
C ALA A 451 1.84 7.44 29.05
N ASN A 452 2.50 6.76 29.98
CA ASN A 452 2.41 7.03 31.43
C ASN A 452 0.98 6.93 31.98
N TYR A 453 0.21 5.91 31.52
CA TYR A 453 -1.15 5.66 31.96
C TYR A 453 -1.28 5.53 33.46
N ASP A 454 -2.23 6.25 34.04
CA ASP A 454 -2.60 6.25 35.46
C ASP A 454 -4.13 5.97 35.57
N PRO A 455 -4.57 4.85 36.12
CA PRO A 455 -5.99 4.47 36.16
C PRO A 455 -6.87 5.41 36.99
N SER A 456 -6.27 6.31 37.76
CA SER A 456 -7.00 7.33 38.56
C SER A 456 -7.39 8.57 37.75
N LYS A 457 -6.90 8.71 36.49
CA LYS A 457 -7.15 9.87 35.63
C LYS A 457 -8.08 9.48 34.48
N GLN A 458 -8.75 10.49 33.92
CA GLN A 458 -9.52 10.35 32.69
C GLN A 458 -8.73 10.83 31.48
N TYR A 459 -8.91 10.19 30.36
CA TYR A 459 -8.16 10.43 29.12
C TYR A 459 -9.07 10.59 27.92
N PRO A 460 -8.69 11.43 26.94
CA PRO A 460 -9.38 11.46 25.66
C PRO A 460 -9.21 10.15 24.90
N LEU A 461 -10.19 9.81 24.05
CA LEU A 461 -10.15 8.71 23.12
C LEU A 461 -10.04 9.24 21.70
N LEU A 462 -9.03 8.79 20.96
CA LEU A 462 -8.96 8.96 19.50
C LEU A 462 -9.30 7.65 18.80
N VAL A 463 -10.32 7.66 17.96
CA VAL A 463 -10.65 6.56 17.05
C VAL A 463 -9.94 6.81 15.73
N SER A 464 -9.08 5.88 15.31
CA SER A 464 -8.32 5.94 14.05
C SER A 464 -8.74 4.81 13.12
N VAL A 465 -9.49 5.14 12.06
CA VAL A 465 -10.07 4.17 11.12
C VAL A 465 -9.14 4.01 9.92
N HIS A 466 -8.87 2.76 9.55
CA HIS A 466 -8.03 2.44 8.40
C HIS A 466 -8.73 2.67 7.06
N GLY A 467 -7.94 2.74 5.99
CA GLY A 467 -8.40 2.77 4.61
C GLY A 467 -8.79 1.39 4.06
N GLY A 468 -9.10 1.32 2.80
CA GLY A 468 -9.59 0.12 2.12
C GLY A 468 -10.95 0.38 1.47
N PRO A 469 -12.08 -0.22 1.92
CA PRO A 469 -12.38 -0.80 3.23
C PRO A 469 -11.71 -2.14 3.55
N SER A 470 -11.45 -2.96 2.55
CA SER A 470 -10.88 -4.29 2.73
C SER A 470 -9.37 -4.19 2.98
N SER A 471 -9.01 -4.05 4.25
CA SER A 471 -7.66 -3.98 4.82
C SER A 471 -7.74 -4.39 6.29
N ALA A 472 -6.65 -4.33 7.03
CA ALA A 472 -6.65 -4.55 8.48
C ALA A 472 -5.56 -3.75 9.17
N VAL A 473 -5.86 -3.23 10.36
CA VAL A 473 -4.84 -2.76 11.28
C VAL A 473 -4.18 -3.97 11.93
N THR A 474 -2.91 -4.16 11.63
CA THR A 474 -2.02 -5.11 12.31
C THR A 474 -0.94 -4.36 13.08
N PRO A 475 -0.39 -4.93 14.17
CA PRO A 475 0.63 -4.26 14.96
C PRO A 475 1.88 -3.98 14.14
N ARG A 476 2.24 -2.68 14.02
CA ARG A 476 3.48 -2.24 13.37
C ARG A 476 4.02 -1.00 14.05
N TRP A 477 5.32 -0.85 14.02
CA TRP A 477 6.00 0.36 14.47
C TRP A 477 5.61 1.54 13.57
N PRO A 478 5.19 2.68 14.12
CA PRO A 478 4.78 3.82 13.30
C PRO A 478 5.99 4.50 12.65
N GLY A 479 5.79 4.96 11.42
CA GLY A 479 6.72 5.86 10.73
C GLY A 479 6.29 7.32 10.84
N VAL A 480 7.09 8.22 10.26
CA VAL A 480 6.68 9.61 10.04
C VAL A 480 5.64 9.63 8.93
N GLY A 481 4.45 10.11 9.23
CA GLY A 481 3.31 10.20 8.33
C GLY A 481 1.99 10.14 9.10
N TYR A 482 0.89 10.21 8.36
CA TYR A 482 -0.44 10.17 8.96
C TYR A 482 -0.70 8.84 9.67
N GLY A 483 -1.26 8.89 10.90
CA GLY A 483 -1.57 7.69 11.68
C GLY A 483 -1.96 7.97 13.13
N GLY A 484 -2.64 7.01 13.77
CA GLY A 484 -3.17 7.17 15.14
C GLY A 484 -2.13 6.94 16.25
N VAL A 485 -1.17 6.04 16.06
CA VAL A 485 -0.24 5.61 17.13
C VAL A 485 0.47 6.76 17.86
N PRO A 486 0.97 7.82 17.18
CA PRO A 486 1.64 8.94 17.83
C PRO A 486 0.82 9.67 18.89
N PHE A 487 -0.50 9.65 18.79
CA PHE A 487 -1.38 10.30 19.79
C PHE A 487 -1.30 9.67 21.18
N SER A 488 -1.02 8.37 21.25
CA SER A 488 -0.81 7.68 22.52
C SER A 488 0.37 8.28 23.30
N ALA A 489 1.43 8.72 22.61
CA ALA A 489 2.56 9.41 23.23
C ALA A 489 2.19 10.79 23.82
N LEU A 490 1.15 11.43 23.30
CA LEU A 490 0.64 12.71 23.81
C LEU A 490 -0.36 12.55 24.97
N GLY A 491 -0.82 11.34 25.25
CA GLY A 491 -1.70 11.04 26.38
C GLY A 491 -3.12 10.64 26.00
N TYR A 492 -3.37 10.24 24.78
CA TYR A 492 -4.65 9.71 24.33
C TYR A 492 -4.71 8.18 24.44
N PHE A 493 -5.88 7.64 24.78
CA PHE A 493 -6.22 6.30 24.28
C PHE A 493 -6.38 6.38 22.77
N VAL A 494 -5.83 5.41 22.05
CA VAL A 494 -5.99 5.31 20.60
C VAL A 494 -6.66 3.98 20.27
N PHE A 495 -7.86 4.04 19.72
CA PHE A 495 -8.61 2.88 19.28
C PHE A 495 -8.53 2.75 17.76
N MET A 496 -8.05 1.63 17.29
CA MET A 496 -7.90 1.28 15.87
C MET A 496 -8.76 0.05 15.57
N PRO A 497 -10.05 0.23 15.25
CA PRO A 497 -10.98 -0.87 14.96
C PRO A 497 -10.70 -1.49 13.59
N ASN A 498 -11.00 -2.78 13.45
CA ASN A 498 -11.20 -3.51 12.21
C ASN A 498 -12.69 -3.85 12.06
N PRO A 499 -13.54 -2.89 11.63
CA PRO A 499 -14.98 -3.11 11.49
C PRO A 499 -15.29 -4.07 10.35
N ARG A 500 -16.56 -4.50 10.19
CA ARG A 500 -16.98 -5.28 9.01
C ARG A 500 -16.54 -4.59 7.73
N GLY A 501 -16.13 -5.38 6.76
CA GLY A 501 -15.41 -4.93 5.57
C GLY A 501 -13.90 -5.16 5.67
N SER A 502 -13.34 -5.24 6.88
CA SER A 502 -11.91 -5.50 7.10
C SER A 502 -11.51 -6.95 6.85
N TYR A 503 -10.21 -7.18 6.63
CA TYR A 503 -9.61 -8.52 6.59
C TYR A 503 -9.41 -9.10 7.99
N GLY A 504 -9.22 -10.44 8.04
CA GLY A 504 -8.82 -11.17 9.24
C GLY A 504 -9.92 -11.94 9.94
N GLN A 505 -11.14 -11.98 9.37
CA GLN A 505 -12.29 -12.72 9.90
C GLN A 505 -13.04 -13.50 8.82
N GLY A 506 -12.43 -13.68 7.66
CA GLY A 506 -12.97 -14.41 6.53
C GLY A 506 -13.82 -13.58 5.58
N GLU A 507 -14.04 -14.11 4.39
CA GLU A 507 -14.64 -13.39 3.27
C GLU A 507 -16.07 -12.89 3.56
N LYS A 508 -16.86 -13.64 4.35
CA LYS A 508 -18.19 -13.20 4.79
C LYS A 508 -18.16 -11.89 5.58
N PHE A 509 -17.13 -11.68 6.40
CA PHE A 509 -16.97 -10.45 7.16
C PHE A 509 -16.49 -9.31 6.27
N THR A 510 -15.57 -9.60 5.33
CA THR A 510 -15.07 -8.64 4.34
C THR A 510 -16.21 -8.13 3.44
N GLN A 511 -17.13 -9.00 3.02
CA GLN A 511 -18.28 -8.61 2.18
C GLN A 511 -19.45 -7.98 2.96
N ALA A 512 -19.40 -7.96 4.29
CA ALA A 512 -20.54 -7.52 5.10
C ALA A 512 -20.85 -6.01 5.04
N ASN A 513 -20.02 -5.22 4.38
CA ASN A 513 -20.26 -3.79 4.11
C ASN A 513 -20.77 -3.50 2.70
N ILE A 514 -21.00 -4.51 1.85
CA ILE A 514 -21.59 -4.33 0.52
C ILE A 514 -22.97 -3.65 0.65
N LYS A 515 -23.17 -2.51 -0.05
CA LYS A 515 -24.37 -1.63 0.01
C LYS A 515 -24.65 -1.05 1.40
N ASP A 516 -23.67 -1.07 2.32
CA ASP A 516 -23.86 -0.67 3.71
C ASP A 516 -22.74 0.26 4.26
N PHE A 517 -21.98 0.89 3.36
CA PHE A 517 -20.91 1.83 3.73
C PHE A 517 -21.41 2.94 4.66
N GLY A 518 -20.73 3.11 5.80
CA GLY A 518 -21.06 4.10 6.82
C GLY A 518 -22.13 3.69 7.80
N TYR A 519 -22.74 2.51 7.67
CA TYR A 519 -23.82 2.02 8.55
C TYR A 519 -23.36 0.90 9.47
N GLY A 520 -23.17 -0.30 8.94
CA GLY A 520 -22.77 -1.45 9.73
C GLY A 520 -21.39 -1.28 10.35
N ASP A 521 -20.46 -0.82 9.55
CA ASP A 521 -19.08 -0.51 9.95
C ASP A 521 -19.00 0.61 11.00
N LEU A 522 -19.77 1.70 10.86
CA LEU A 522 -19.85 2.74 11.89
C LEU A 522 -20.50 2.19 13.20
N ARG A 523 -21.53 1.34 13.08
CA ARG A 523 -22.12 0.69 14.28
C ARG A 523 -21.10 -0.19 14.99
N ASP A 524 -20.25 -0.91 14.25
CA ASP A 524 -19.17 -1.71 14.84
C ASP A 524 -18.19 -0.84 15.61
N ILE A 525 -17.79 0.30 15.04
CA ILE A 525 -16.90 1.27 15.67
C ILE A 525 -17.53 1.82 16.96
N LEU A 526 -18.77 2.31 16.91
CA LEU A 526 -19.45 2.89 18.07
C LEU A 526 -19.69 1.85 19.18
N ALA A 527 -20.04 0.62 18.82
CA ALA A 527 -20.17 -0.47 19.79
C ALA A 527 -18.83 -0.82 20.46
N GLY A 528 -17.72 -0.76 19.71
CA GLY A 528 -16.38 -0.89 20.26
C GLY A 528 -16.05 0.21 21.26
N MET A 529 -16.37 1.46 20.95
CA MET A 529 -16.21 2.60 21.87
C MET A 529 -17.01 2.38 23.14
N ASP A 530 -18.26 1.91 23.06
CA ASP A 530 -19.12 1.63 24.23
C ASP A 530 -18.51 0.56 25.15
N VAL A 531 -17.80 -0.42 24.59
CA VAL A 531 -17.07 -1.43 25.35
C VAL A 531 -15.86 -0.81 26.06
N LEU A 532 -15.11 0.05 25.38
CA LEU A 532 -13.94 0.71 25.91
C LEU A 532 -14.30 1.68 27.07
N GLU A 533 -15.34 2.48 26.92
CA GLU A 533 -15.82 3.41 27.95
C GLU A 533 -16.25 2.71 29.25
N LYS A 534 -16.73 1.46 29.17
CA LYS A 534 -17.07 0.64 30.33
C LYS A 534 -15.85 0.04 31.04
N ARG A 535 -14.77 -0.13 30.31
CA ARG A 535 -13.57 -0.84 30.79
C ARG A 535 -12.44 0.10 31.22
N PHE A 536 -12.38 1.29 30.64
CA PHE A 536 -11.28 2.22 30.79
C PHE A 536 -11.75 3.61 31.18
N PRO A 537 -10.92 4.43 31.84
CA PRO A 537 -11.25 5.77 32.26
C PRO A 537 -11.20 6.76 31.08
N ILE A 538 -12.08 6.55 30.11
CA ILE A 538 -12.23 7.42 28.94
C ILE A 538 -13.14 8.58 29.29
N ASP A 539 -12.74 9.80 28.92
CA ASP A 539 -13.54 10.99 29.01
C ASP A 539 -14.44 11.11 27.78
N LYS A 540 -15.74 10.88 27.95
CA LYS A 540 -16.75 10.92 26.87
C LYS A 540 -16.94 12.30 26.24
N ASP A 541 -16.50 13.36 26.93
CA ASP A 541 -16.51 14.72 26.40
C ASP A 541 -15.25 15.03 25.57
N ARG A 542 -14.32 14.07 25.44
CA ARG A 542 -13.09 14.18 24.65
C ARG A 542 -12.86 12.93 23.78
N GLU A 543 -13.80 12.68 22.87
CA GLU A 543 -13.69 11.62 21.85
C GLU A 543 -13.46 12.23 20.48
N GLY A 544 -12.48 11.74 19.73
CA GLY A 544 -12.11 12.22 18.41
C GLY A 544 -12.14 11.12 17.37
N LEU A 545 -12.27 11.50 16.10
CA LEU A 545 -12.33 10.59 14.96
C LEU A 545 -11.32 11.00 13.89
N THR A 546 -10.57 10.04 13.38
CA THR A 546 -9.62 10.29 12.29
C THR A 546 -9.47 9.07 11.38
N GLY A 547 -9.06 9.29 10.15
CA GLY A 547 -8.76 8.24 9.20
C GLY A 547 -8.33 8.79 7.85
N TRP A 548 -7.77 7.91 7.03
CA TRP A 548 -7.30 8.19 5.67
C TRP A 548 -8.05 7.33 4.66
N SER A 549 -8.32 7.82 3.44
CA SER A 549 -8.98 7.06 2.39
C SER A 549 -10.42 6.67 2.82
N TYR A 550 -10.77 5.40 2.81
CA TYR A 550 -12.02 4.92 3.39
C TYR A 550 -12.18 5.35 4.86
N GLY A 551 -11.09 5.40 5.65
CA GLY A 551 -11.10 5.97 6.99
C GLY A 551 -11.41 7.48 7.01
N GLY A 552 -10.98 8.21 5.99
CA GLY A 552 -11.35 9.61 5.75
C GLY A 552 -12.83 9.76 5.41
N PHE A 553 -13.37 8.90 4.55
CA PHE A 553 -14.82 8.77 4.32
C PHE A 553 -15.55 8.49 5.63
N MET A 554 -15.13 7.49 6.40
CA MET A 554 -15.73 7.14 7.69
C MET A 554 -15.70 8.32 8.68
N THR A 555 -14.64 9.12 8.63
CA THR A 555 -14.54 10.35 9.43
C THR A 555 -15.57 11.39 8.98
N MET A 556 -15.65 11.69 7.67
CA MET A 556 -16.62 12.62 7.09
C MET A 556 -18.06 12.14 7.37
N PHE A 557 -18.35 10.86 7.15
CA PHE A 557 -19.66 10.28 7.38
C PHE A 557 -20.01 10.21 8.88
N GLY A 558 -19.08 9.76 9.73
CA GLY A 558 -19.27 9.61 11.17
C GLY A 558 -19.66 10.90 11.87
N VAL A 559 -19.02 12.05 11.54
CA VAL A 559 -19.37 13.34 12.13
C VAL A 559 -20.74 13.87 11.67
N THR A 560 -21.32 13.31 10.59
CA THR A 560 -22.70 13.61 10.18
C THR A 560 -23.75 12.75 10.88
N ARG A 561 -23.33 11.62 11.49
CA ARG A 561 -24.24 10.61 12.06
C ARG A 561 -24.32 10.59 13.58
N THR A 562 -23.30 11.15 14.24
CA THR A 562 -23.25 11.20 15.70
C THR A 562 -22.57 12.49 16.20
N THR A 563 -22.95 12.96 17.36
CA THR A 563 -22.37 14.12 18.06
C THR A 563 -21.33 13.73 19.12
N ARG A 564 -20.95 12.44 19.17
CA ARG A 564 -19.94 11.94 20.13
C ARG A 564 -18.59 12.60 19.93
N PHE A 565 -18.17 12.75 18.67
CA PHE A 565 -16.86 13.26 18.32
C PHE A 565 -16.77 14.78 18.52
N LYS A 566 -15.75 15.23 19.29
CA LYS A 566 -15.50 16.64 19.61
C LYS A 566 -14.48 17.29 18.68
N ALA A 567 -13.68 16.49 18.00
CA ALA A 567 -12.74 16.89 16.97
C ALA A 567 -12.59 15.79 15.91
N ALA A 568 -12.28 16.16 14.68
CA ALA A 568 -12.02 15.21 13.61
C ALA A 568 -10.91 15.67 12.67
N VAL A 569 -10.19 14.69 12.06
CA VAL A 569 -9.27 14.92 10.95
C VAL A 569 -9.58 13.92 9.85
N ALA A 570 -10.08 14.39 8.72
CA ALA A 570 -10.43 13.59 7.56
C ALA A 570 -9.33 13.70 6.49
N GLY A 571 -8.55 12.64 6.32
CA GLY A 571 -7.48 12.56 5.32
C GLY A 571 -7.95 11.86 4.05
N ALA A 572 -7.78 12.49 2.87
CA ALA A 572 -8.09 11.92 1.56
C ALA A 572 -9.44 11.17 1.57
N GLY A 573 -10.49 11.80 2.10
CA GLY A 573 -11.80 11.18 2.31
C GLY A 573 -12.74 11.41 1.11
N ILE A 574 -13.89 10.74 1.15
CA ILE A 574 -14.94 10.83 0.14
C ILE A 574 -16.18 11.45 0.79
N SER A 575 -16.67 12.57 0.24
CA SER A 575 -17.84 13.30 0.74
C SER A 575 -19.15 12.89 0.05
N ASP A 576 -19.11 12.69 -1.26
CA ASP A 576 -20.25 12.30 -2.08
C ASP A 576 -19.86 11.17 -3.06
N TRP A 577 -20.32 9.97 -2.81
CA TRP A 577 -20.09 8.81 -3.65
C TRP A 577 -20.64 8.97 -5.09
N LYS A 578 -21.59 9.89 -5.31
CA LYS A 578 -22.16 10.14 -6.64
C LYS A 578 -21.19 10.92 -7.51
N SER A 579 -20.66 12.06 -7.03
CA SER A 579 -19.66 12.84 -7.75
C SER A 579 -18.34 12.10 -7.85
N TYR A 580 -17.94 11.43 -6.75
CA TYR A 580 -16.75 10.60 -6.68
C TYR A 580 -16.69 9.56 -7.81
N TYR A 581 -17.83 8.96 -8.21
CA TYR A 581 -17.89 7.97 -9.31
C TYR A 581 -17.28 8.49 -10.61
N GLY A 582 -17.47 9.76 -10.91
CA GLY A 582 -16.95 10.39 -12.14
C GLY A 582 -15.61 11.13 -11.97
N GLU A 583 -15.05 11.19 -10.77
CA GLU A 583 -13.85 11.98 -10.47
C GLU A 583 -12.61 11.14 -10.23
N ASN A 584 -12.77 9.89 -9.73
CA ASN A 584 -11.66 9.02 -9.38
C ASN A 584 -11.09 8.29 -10.60
N SER A 585 -9.86 7.79 -10.48
CA SER A 585 -9.17 7.01 -11.51
C SER A 585 -9.38 5.50 -11.40
N ILE A 586 -10.19 5.05 -10.42
CA ILE A 586 -10.42 3.64 -10.09
C ILE A 586 -11.92 3.28 -10.08
N ASP A 587 -12.71 3.88 -10.96
CA ASP A 587 -14.19 3.83 -10.96
C ASP A 587 -14.78 2.41 -10.90
N GLN A 588 -14.09 1.41 -11.43
CA GLN A 588 -14.55 0.03 -11.48
C GLN A 588 -14.75 -0.62 -10.10
N TRP A 589 -14.03 -0.16 -9.06
CA TRP A 589 -14.11 -0.76 -7.72
C TRP A 589 -15.47 -0.56 -7.03
N MET A 590 -16.21 0.48 -7.42
CA MET A 590 -17.46 0.80 -6.74
C MET A 590 -18.59 -0.17 -7.05
N VAL A 591 -18.60 -0.75 -8.26
CA VAL A 591 -19.68 -1.66 -8.68
C VAL A 591 -19.77 -2.92 -7.81
N PRO A 592 -18.69 -3.62 -7.44
CA PRO A 592 -18.72 -4.72 -6.49
C PRO A 592 -19.30 -4.34 -5.12
N PHE A 593 -19.06 -3.12 -4.64
CA PHE A 593 -19.55 -2.68 -3.33
C PHE A 593 -20.96 -2.09 -3.38
N PHE A 594 -21.34 -1.33 -4.41
CA PHE A 594 -22.67 -0.72 -4.53
C PHE A 594 -23.67 -1.57 -5.32
N GLY A 595 -23.18 -2.59 -6.03
CA GLY A 595 -23.97 -3.58 -6.78
C GLY A 595 -24.43 -3.13 -8.16
N LYS A 596 -24.35 -1.83 -8.49
CA LYS A 596 -24.69 -1.23 -9.78
C LYS A 596 -23.89 0.04 -9.99
N THR A 597 -23.86 0.55 -11.22
CA THR A 597 -23.30 1.87 -11.51
C THR A 597 -24.13 2.98 -10.85
N VAL A 598 -23.57 4.15 -10.66
CA VAL A 598 -24.28 5.32 -10.14
C VAL A 598 -25.44 5.75 -11.06
N TYR A 599 -25.35 5.47 -12.36
CA TYR A 599 -26.36 5.80 -13.36
C TYR A 599 -27.58 4.86 -13.25
N ASP A 600 -27.39 3.63 -12.79
CA ASP A 600 -28.47 2.65 -12.64
C ASP A 600 -29.14 2.70 -11.25
N ASP A 601 -28.41 3.10 -10.20
CA ASP A 601 -28.93 3.20 -8.82
C ASP A 601 -28.20 4.29 -8.03
N ALA A 602 -28.48 5.56 -8.34
CA ALA A 602 -27.91 6.70 -7.62
C ALA A 602 -28.29 6.74 -6.13
N ALA A 603 -29.38 6.09 -5.74
CA ALA A 603 -29.88 6.14 -4.37
C ALA A 603 -28.99 5.39 -3.38
N VAL A 604 -28.39 4.26 -3.79
CA VAL A 604 -27.48 3.50 -2.94
C VAL A 604 -26.19 4.29 -2.66
N TYR A 605 -25.72 5.10 -3.61
CA TYR A 605 -24.58 6.00 -3.47
C TYR A 605 -24.91 7.19 -2.57
N ALA A 606 -26.03 7.87 -2.81
CA ALA A 606 -26.51 8.98 -1.99
C ALA A 606 -26.66 8.59 -0.51
N LYS A 607 -27.24 7.42 -0.26
CA LYS A 607 -27.42 6.88 1.11
C LYS A 607 -26.09 6.89 1.91
N SER A 608 -24.97 6.59 1.27
CA SER A 608 -23.65 6.51 1.90
C SER A 608 -22.85 7.81 1.82
N SER A 609 -23.36 8.86 1.16
CA SER A 609 -22.67 10.13 0.97
C SER A 609 -22.80 11.02 2.20
N ALA A 610 -21.67 11.44 2.79
CA ALA A 610 -21.63 12.32 3.97
C ALA A 610 -22.33 13.66 3.70
N ILE A 611 -22.20 14.20 2.49
CA ILE A 611 -22.77 15.49 2.10
C ILE A 611 -24.30 15.56 2.23
N GLU A 612 -25.00 14.45 2.04
CA GLU A 612 -26.45 14.35 2.20
C GLU A 612 -26.93 14.66 3.63
N TYR A 613 -26.02 14.52 4.62
CA TYR A 613 -26.32 14.69 6.04
C TYR A 613 -25.55 15.86 6.67
N ILE A 614 -24.95 16.73 5.87
CA ILE A 614 -24.01 17.76 6.32
C ILE A 614 -24.60 18.72 7.36
N LYS A 615 -25.90 18.99 7.31
CA LYS A 615 -26.60 19.88 8.28
C LYS A 615 -26.52 19.39 9.74
N ASN A 616 -26.21 18.11 9.94
CA ASN A 616 -26.11 17.54 11.29
C ASN A 616 -24.74 17.78 11.93
N VAL A 617 -23.72 18.19 11.16
CA VAL A 617 -22.34 18.30 11.66
C VAL A 617 -22.19 19.46 12.61
N LYS A 618 -21.54 19.18 13.76
CA LYS A 618 -21.12 20.18 14.75
C LYS A 618 -19.64 20.06 15.10
N THR A 619 -19.00 18.99 14.69
CA THR A 619 -17.63 18.61 15.02
C THR A 619 -16.61 19.44 14.25
N PRO A 620 -15.72 20.20 14.92
CA PRO A 620 -14.57 20.85 14.27
C PRO A 620 -13.77 19.82 13.47
N THR A 621 -13.58 20.09 12.17
CA THR A 621 -12.96 19.09 11.26
C THR A 621 -11.85 19.73 10.42
N LEU A 622 -10.63 19.16 10.53
CA LEU A 622 -9.53 19.39 9.60
C LEU A 622 -9.65 18.42 8.43
N VAL A 623 -9.52 18.92 7.21
CA VAL A 623 -9.56 18.13 5.97
C VAL A 623 -8.20 18.25 5.29
N VAL A 624 -7.62 17.11 4.85
CA VAL A 624 -6.29 17.08 4.21
C VAL A 624 -6.31 16.17 2.99
N VAL A 625 -5.60 16.56 1.90
CA VAL A 625 -5.57 15.80 0.65
C VAL A 625 -4.35 16.17 -0.21
N GLY A 626 -3.89 15.25 -1.07
CA GLY A 626 -2.97 15.53 -2.16
C GLY A 626 -3.68 16.14 -3.37
N ASP A 627 -3.05 17.08 -4.06
CA ASP A 627 -3.67 17.75 -5.23
C ASP A 627 -3.80 16.84 -6.46
N ARG A 628 -3.03 15.73 -6.48
CA ARG A 628 -3.00 14.73 -7.56
C ARG A 628 -3.44 13.35 -7.11
N ASP A 629 -4.26 13.30 -6.06
CA ASP A 629 -4.86 12.07 -5.58
C ASP A 629 -5.88 11.55 -6.60
N GLY A 630 -5.59 10.37 -7.18
CA GLY A 630 -6.46 9.72 -8.14
C GLY A 630 -7.44 8.73 -7.50
N GLU A 631 -7.18 8.28 -6.27
CA GLU A 631 -8.10 7.41 -5.52
C GLU A 631 -9.20 8.22 -4.84
N CYS A 632 -8.81 9.25 -4.06
CA CYS A 632 -9.76 10.14 -3.39
C CYS A 632 -9.50 11.59 -3.85
N PRO A 633 -10.01 11.97 -5.02
CA PRO A 633 -9.69 13.24 -5.65
C PRO A 633 -9.96 14.45 -4.77
N ALA A 634 -9.08 15.45 -4.86
CA ALA A 634 -9.17 16.68 -4.07
C ALA A 634 -10.54 17.37 -4.09
N PRO A 635 -11.33 17.35 -5.18
CA PRO A 635 -12.70 17.90 -5.19
C PRO A 635 -13.60 17.37 -4.06
N GLN A 636 -13.46 16.09 -3.67
CA GLN A 636 -14.20 15.49 -2.55
C GLN A 636 -13.92 16.20 -1.22
N SER A 637 -12.64 16.54 -0.98
CA SER A 637 -12.22 17.30 0.19
C SER A 637 -12.68 18.77 0.14
N PHE A 638 -12.65 19.42 -1.05
CA PHE A 638 -13.18 20.76 -1.25
C PHE A 638 -14.68 20.83 -0.98
N GLU A 639 -15.45 19.88 -1.52
CA GLU A 639 -16.90 19.81 -1.33
C GLU A 639 -17.27 19.72 0.15
N PHE A 640 -16.64 18.80 0.90
CA PHE A 640 -16.91 18.66 2.33
C PHE A 640 -16.53 19.91 3.12
N TRP A 641 -15.34 20.46 2.86
CA TRP A 641 -14.89 21.69 3.53
C TRP A 641 -15.79 22.90 3.24
N HIS A 642 -16.23 23.09 1.98
CA HIS A 642 -17.17 24.15 1.63
C HIS A 642 -18.49 24.01 2.40
N ALA A 643 -19.01 22.80 2.47
CA ALA A 643 -20.25 22.50 3.16
C ALA A 643 -20.13 22.74 4.67
N LEU A 644 -19.04 22.32 5.32
CA LEU A 644 -18.78 22.62 6.74
C LEU A 644 -18.77 24.14 7.00
N ARG A 645 -18.15 24.93 6.13
CA ARG A 645 -18.12 26.37 6.23
C ARG A 645 -19.51 26.99 6.09
N ALA A 646 -20.31 26.50 5.14
CA ALA A 646 -21.68 26.97 4.93
C ALA A 646 -22.57 26.71 6.17
N GLU A 647 -22.34 25.60 6.87
CA GLU A 647 -23.04 25.27 8.11
C GLU A 647 -22.40 25.94 9.36
N GLY A 648 -21.39 26.80 9.20
CA GLY A 648 -20.73 27.53 10.29
C GLY A 648 -19.86 26.66 11.21
N VAL A 649 -19.47 25.47 10.75
CA VAL A 649 -18.60 24.55 11.49
C VAL A 649 -17.14 24.96 11.35
N LYS A 650 -16.38 24.95 12.45
CA LYS A 650 -14.94 25.22 12.43
C LYS A 650 -14.21 24.17 11.57
N THR A 651 -13.49 24.63 10.53
CA THR A 651 -12.81 23.74 9.61
C THR A 651 -11.60 24.41 8.97
N GLN A 652 -10.65 23.59 8.54
CA GLN A 652 -9.54 23.94 7.66
C GLN A 652 -9.41 22.91 6.56
N LEU A 653 -8.95 23.33 5.38
CA LEU A 653 -8.56 22.43 4.28
C LEU A 653 -7.07 22.66 3.99
N VAL A 654 -6.30 21.58 3.95
CA VAL A 654 -4.89 21.58 3.55
C VAL A 654 -4.73 20.71 2.32
N VAL A 655 -4.21 21.31 1.24
CA VAL A 655 -3.94 20.61 -0.02
C VAL A 655 -2.43 20.57 -0.23
N TYR A 656 -1.88 19.39 -0.44
CA TYR A 656 -0.44 19.17 -0.63
C TYR A 656 -0.10 19.07 -2.10
N PRO A 657 0.77 19.96 -2.63
CA PRO A 657 1.10 19.99 -4.04
C PRO A 657 1.95 18.80 -4.47
N ASN A 658 1.65 18.25 -5.66
CA ASN A 658 2.32 17.11 -6.29
C ASN A 658 2.26 15.81 -5.48
N GLU A 659 1.31 15.68 -4.56
CA GLU A 659 1.07 14.45 -3.80
C GLU A 659 -0.12 13.68 -4.36
N GLY A 660 0.05 12.35 -4.44
CA GLY A 660 -1.03 11.42 -4.72
C GLY A 660 -1.75 10.96 -3.45
N HIS A 661 -2.35 9.77 -3.51
CA HIS A 661 -3.04 9.17 -2.37
C HIS A 661 -2.08 8.81 -1.24
N ALA A 662 -0.89 8.31 -1.57
CA ALA A 662 0.24 8.16 -0.65
C ALA A 662 1.20 9.35 -0.80
N PHE A 663 1.52 10.01 0.31
CA PHE A 663 2.46 11.12 0.30
C PHE A 663 3.90 10.61 0.22
N HIS A 664 4.66 11.17 -0.73
CA HIS A 664 6.06 10.81 -0.97
C HIS A 664 7.05 11.80 -0.36
N SER A 665 6.74 13.12 -0.37
CA SER A 665 7.62 14.14 0.22
C SER A 665 7.76 13.93 1.74
N PRO A 666 8.99 13.79 2.26
CA PRO A 666 9.22 13.71 3.70
C PRO A 666 8.69 14.93 4.47
N GLU A 667 8.76 16.12 3.86
CA GLU A 667 8.25 17.36 4.42
C GLU A 667 6.73 17.33 4.56
N HIS A 668 6.02 16.86 3.52
CA HIS A 668 4.56 16.76 3.54
C HIS A 668 4.10 15.67 4.52
N ARG A 669 4.79 14.54 4.57
CA ARG A 669 4.52 13.47 5.56
C ARG A 669 4.70 13.97 6.99
N ARG A 670 5.70 14.79 7.25
CA ARG A 670 5.92 15.44 8.54
C ARG A 670 4.80 16.45 8.86
N ASP A 671 4.52 17.35 7.92
CA ASP A 671 3.56 18.44 8.10
C ASP A 671 2.13 17.92 8.36
N VAL A 672 1.68 16.89 7.60
CA VAL A 672 0.34 16.31 7.81
C VAL A 672 0.19 15.69 9.19
N LEU A 673 1.22 15.01 9.70
CA LEU A 673 1.21 14.46 11.05
C LEU A 673 1.22 15.59 12.10
N GLU A 674 2.07 16.59 11.93
CA GLU A 674 2.18 17.73 12.85
C GLU A 674 0.85 18.50 12.93
N ARG A 675 0.17 18.74 11.81
CA ARG A 675 -1.15 19.41 11.76
C ARG A 675 -2.23 18.58 12.44
N ALA A 676 -2.28 17.28 12.19
CA ALA A 676 -3.26 16.40 12.84
C ALA A 676 -3.08 16.39 14.36
N LEU A 677 -1.85 16.26 14.85
CA LEU A 677 -1.53 16.30 16.27
C LEU A 677 -1.92 17.65 16.90
N ASN A 678 -1.55 18.77 16.27
CA ASN A 678 -1.89 20.11 16.76
C ASN A 678 -3.40 20.37 16.74
N TRP A 679 -4.14 19.85 15.74
CA TRP A 679 -5.59 20.00 15.66
C TRP A 679 -6.27 19.37 16.88
N PHE A 680 -5.96 18.12 17.19
CA PHE A 680 -6.55 17.44 18.34
C PHE A 680 -6.11 18.05 19.68
N GLU A 681 -4.84 18.43 19.85
CA GLU A 681 -4.38 19.12 21.06
C GLU A 681 -5.05 20.49 21.25
N THR A 682 -5.52 21.14 20.18
CA THR A 682 -6.26 22.40 20.26
C THR A 682 -7.73 22.19 20.59
N GLU A 683 -8.39 21.24 19.90
CA GLU A 683 -9.85 21.03 19.98
C GLU A 683 -10.25 20.07 21.13
N MET A 684 -9.32 19.19 21.52
CA MET A 684 -9.58 18.11 22.48
C MET A 684 -8.30 17.75 23.25
N PRO A 685 -7.72 18.69 24.03
CA PRO A 685 -6.41 18.53 24.64
C PRO A 685 -6.33 17.30 25.57
N ALA A 686 -5.17 16.65 25.59
CA ALA A 686 -4.92 15.48 26.45
C ALA A 686 -4.83 15.84 27.94
N LYS A 687 -4.44 17.08 28.27
CA LYS A 687 -4.24 17.57 29.66
C LYS A 687 -5.39 18.44 30.12
#